data_fc1eb84e707f3e5ed1565485ebbd37f0
#
_entry.id   fc1eb84e707f3e5ed1565485ebbd37f0
#
_cell.length_a   1.000
_cell.length_b   1.000
_cell.length_c   1.000
_cell.angle_alpha   90.00
_cell.angle_beta   90.00
_cell.angle_gamma   90.00
#
_symmetry.space_group_name_H-M   'P 1'
#
loop_
_entity.id
_entity.type
_entity.pdbx_description
1 polymer ?
#
loop_
_entity_poly.entity_id
_entity_poly.type
_entity_poly.pdbx_seq_one_letter_code
_entity_poly.pdbx_strand_id
1 'polypeptide(L)'
;MKKSYILLFLCFCFVSQAQNINLENKVNKKSRVILQSGTYSLPSISEITMKSLNNTERNQEKFIRVISGPSPLSPESWQRLNKAGIENNGYLPINSYLITLSNLNSKTIIALKKEGVTGMSVLMPEMKLSKQLANNNVPDYIWVGNKWELYIEGLPSIDWNRLQNFFKNLEIDLLGPQFEGVRILISPEKVMDLAKHPMITYIQQKEAPAIPENKIGIKNHRSNALRVPYAGGRNYDGDGIVVGHGDDGDIQPHIDFSGRVLANKSGPSNGAHGDHVAGTIMGAGNLDPDGEGQAPGSKLVYYDYPDNLNDIDTDYGLYGIRVTASSYSNGCNAGYTSFTRRVDLDAIQHPSLTHVFSAGNNGNSNCNYGAGSGWGNITGGHKQGKNVIATANVTGSDIIAGSSSRGPAHDGRIKPDIAALGTNVFSCLAPNDYRSITGTSMACPGIAGVLAQLYDAYRQNNNGADPEGGLMRALLTNNADDLGNPGPDFKYGYGRVNGLRAAKAIEMNWFIKDTIAQNETDTIDIPVPSGAEELRIMVHWTDPQATVNAGRALVNDINATLKLNASSWLPWVLNPTPNSTALNSNAVRAVDSLNNSEQFTLGQPNNGDYKLIINGSSIPSGPQGYWVTWTIINDEVELTYPIGGEVLPPLTTIPLRWDAPNGTGNFSLEFSSNGGNSFTQFATAPSSSRQSTFQTPNGVGDSLVFRISRGSATDLTDAPIGLVGYPANLQLNWACPDSFNVSWNSVSNASGYVVYMLGQEYMDAVDTTTNNSYTFYNINPSNTIWWSVAALTPGGKVGKRAVAVEKTPGLQGCLLTNDVIISSILSPSNNIPDCQNTGNLPVSILIENGG
;
A
#
# COMPACT_ATOMS: atom_id res chain seq x y z
N MET A 1 59.13 -27.56 -21.28
CA MET A 1 58.18 -28.43 -22.00
C MET A 1 56.85 -28.37 -21.25
N LYS A 2 55.95 -27.54 -21.74
CA LYS A 2 54.52 -27.47 -21.27
C LYS A 2 53.68 -27.60 -22.55
N LYS A 3 52.91 -28.66 -22.65
CA LYS A 3 51.96 -28.88 -23.74
C LYS A 3 50.66 -28.11 -23.41
N SER A 4 50.33 -27.16 -24.29
CA SER A 4 49.01 -26.48 -24.30
C SER A 4 48.05 -27.33 -25.09
N TYR A 5 46.91 -27.70 -24.48
CA TYR A 5 45.78 -28.25 -25.17
C TYR A 5 44.81 -27.11 -25.53
N ILE A 6 44.62 -26.87 -26.83
CA ILE A 6 43.59 -25.99 -27.38
C ILE A 6 42.30 -26.82 -27.46
N LEU A 7 41.31 -26.41 -26.64
CA LEU A 7 39.95 -26.95 -26.72
C LEU A 7 39.12 -26.05 -27.65
N LEU A 8 38.74 -26.60 -28.81
CA LEU A 8 37.89 -25.94 -29.78
C LEU A 8 36.45 -25.97 -29.25
N PHE A 9 35.91 -24.84 -28.77
CA PHE A 9 34.50 -24.68 -28.47
C PHE A 9 33.74 -24.32 -29.74
N LEU A 10 32.95 -25.24 -30.27
CA LEU A 10 31.97 -24.97 -31.31
C LEU A 10 30.80 -24.20 -30.66
N CYS A 11 30.78 -22.89 -30.86
CA CYS A 11 29.61 -22.05 -30.57
C CYS A 11 28.51 -22.34 -31.59
N PHE A 12 27.50 -23.11 -31.22
CA PHE A 12 26.21 -23.11 -31.90
C PHE A 12 25.47 -21.83 -31.50
N CYS A 13 25.55 -20.81 -32.34
CA CYS A 13 24.64 -19.65 -32.26
C CYS A 13 23.23 -20.09 -32.64
N PHE A 14 22.37 -20.33 -31.65
CA PHE A 14 20.94 -20.27 -31.88
C PHE A 14 20.54 -18.80 -31.96
N VAL A 15 20.36 -18.31 -33.17
CA VAL A 15 19.71 -17.04 -33.45
C VAL A 15 18.21 -17.23 -33.11
N SER A 16 17.78 -16.78 -31.94
CA SER A 16 16.35 -16.60 -31.68
C SER A 16 15.85 -15.41 -32.49
N GLN A 17 15.15 -15.68 -33.58
CA GLN A 17 14.41 -14.67 -34.30
C GLN A 17 13.31 -14.12 -33.38
N ALA A 18 13.52 -12.90 -32.89
CA ALA A 18 12.43 -12.09 -32.37
C ALA A 18 11.49 -11.79 -33.54
N GLN A 19 10.37 -12.47 -33.62
CA GLN A 19 9.32 -12.16 -34.59
C GLN A 19 8.63 -10.87 -34.14
N ASN A 20 8.85 -9.80 -34.89
CA ASN A 20 8.01 -8.61 -34.93
C ASN A 20 6.58 -9.03 -35.19
N ILE A 21 5.69 -8.81 -34.21
CA ILE A 21 4.25 -8.98 -34.41
C ILE A 21 3.74 -7.74 -35.11
N ASN A 22 3.79 -7.72 -36.45
CA ASN A 22 2.98 -6.85 -37.27
C ASN A 22 1.54 -7.39 -37.26
N LEU A 23 0.64 -6.66 -36.66
CA LEU A 23 -0.80 -6.95 -36.57
C LEU A 23 -1.52 -6.55 -37.84
N GLU A 24 -1.15 -7.09 -39.00
CA GLU A 24 -1.98 -7.09 -40.20
C GLU A 24 -1.47 -8.12 -41.19
N ASN A 25 -1.99 -9.35 -41.08
CA ASN A 25 -2.15 -10.22 -42.25
C ASN A 25 -3.12 -11.36 -41.92
N LYS A 26 -4.08 -11.60 -42.82
CA LYS A 26 -5.04 -12.69 -42.79
C LYS A 26 -4.34 -14.06 -42.79
N VAL A 27 -3.96 -14.53 -41.63
CA VAL A 27 -3.50 -15.91 -41.45
C VAL A 27 -4.58 -16.64 -40.63
N ASN A 28 -4.95 -17.84 -41.06
CA ASN A 28 -5.85 -18.77 -40.36
C ASN A 28 -5.68 -18.67 -38.83
N LYS A 29 -6.68 -18.09 -38.11
CA LYS A 29 -6.65 -17.92 -36.67
C LYS A 29 -6.74 -19.29 -36.00
N LYS A 30 -5.59 -19.98 -35.84
CA LYS A 30 -5.49 -21.13 -34.96
C LYS A 30 -5.83 -20.67 -33.55
N SER A 31 -6.70 -21.38 -32.84
CA SER A 31 -7.00 -21.15 -31.42
C SER A 31 -5.71 -21.18 -30.60
N ARG A 32 -5.51 -20.18 -29.76
CA ARG A 32 -4.28 -20.01 -28.96
C ARG A 32 -4.62 -19.68 -27.51
N VAL A 33 -3.73 -20.02 -26.59
CA VAL A 33 -3.74 -19.56 -25.23
C VAL A 33 -2.38 -18.92 -24.89
N ILE A 34 -2.40 -17.84 -24.13
CA ILE A 34 -1.20 -17.15 -23.64
C ILE A 34 -1.09 -17.41 -22.13
N LEU A 35 0.01 -18.05 -21.73
CA LEU A 35 0.37 -18.33 -20.34
C LEU A 35 1.72 -17.66 -20.03
N GLN A 36 2.10 -17.60 -18.75
CA GLN A 36 3.44 -17.11 -18.36
C GLN A 36 4.56 -17.98 -18.93
N SER A 37 4.32 -19.29 -19.04
CA SER A 37 5.25 -20.25 -19.64
C SER A 37 5.36 -20.15 -21.16
N GLY A 38 4.46 -19.44 -21.87
CA GLY A 38 4.54 -19.27 -23.31
C GLY A 38 3.15 -19.16 -23.99
N THR A 39 3.22 -19.09 -25.34
CA THR A 39 2.01 -19.09 -26.19
C THR A 39 1.85 -20.47 -26.84
N TYR A 40 0.69 -21.08 -26.65
CA TYR A 40 0.38 -22.42 -27.11
C TYR A 40 -0.76 -22.41 -28.11
N SER A 41 -0.58 -23.13 -29.23
CA SER A 41 -1.65 -23.39 -30.20
C SER A 41 -2.49 -24.57 -29.76
N LEU A 42 -3.82 -24.38 -29.70
CA LEU A 42 -4.73 -25.47 -29.35
C LEU A 42 -5.19 -26.22 -30.60
N PRO A 43 -5.20 -27.57 -30.58
CA PRO A 43 -5.81 -28.36 -31.64
C PRO A 43 -7.26 -27.97 -31.88
N SER A 44 -7.68 -28.06 -33.14
CA SER A 44 -9.11 -27.85 -33.47
C SER A 44 -9.98 -28.84 -32.71
N ILE A 45 -11.02 -28.35 -32.06
CA ILE A 45 -11.98 -29.20 -31.35
C ILE A 45 -12.67 -30.23 -32.32
N SER A 46 -12.62 -29.94 -33.64
CA SER A 46 -13.15 -30.85 -34.67
C SER A 46 -12.24 -32.04 -34.93
N GLU A 47 -10.96 -31.95 -34.62
CA GLU A 47 -9.97 -33.01 -34.83
C GLU A 47 -9.86 -33.93 -33.60
N ILE A 48 -10.49 -33.60 -32.50
CA ILE A 48 -10.47 -34.41 -31.28
C ILE A 48 -11.38 -35.61 -31.48
N THR A 49 -10.77 -36.78 -31.55
CA THR A 49 -11.46 -38.09 -31.62
C THR A 49 -11.37 -38.85 -30.31
N MET A 50 -12.32 -39.69 -30.00
CA MET A 50 -12.29 -40.53 -28.81
C MET A 50 -11.09 -41.50 -28.77
N LYS A 51 -10.38 -41.68 -29.90
CA LYS A 51 -9.13 -42.48 -29.99
C LYS A 51 -7.92 -41.75 -29.45
N SER A 52 -7.97 -40.41 -29.37
CA SER A 52 -6.85 -39.60 -28.89
C SER A 52 -6.77 -39.49 -27.35
N LEU A 53 -7.68 -40.13 -26.62
CA LEU A 53 -7.67 -40.15 -25.16
C LEU A 53 -6.65 -41.18 -24.67
N ASN A 54 -5.69 -40.75 -23.86
CA ASN A 54 -4.70 -41.65 -23.25
C ASN A 54 -5.38 -42.64 -22.26
N ASN A 55 -4.84 -43.85 -22.15
CA ASN A 55 -5.37 -44.87 -21.24
C ASN A 55 -5.40 -44.43 -19.77
N THR A 56 -4.53 -43.51 -19.37
CA THR A 56 -4.46 -42.93 -18.02
C THR A 56 -5.68 -42.06 -17.69
N GLU A 57 -6.34 -41.47 -18.68
CA GLU A 57 -7.48 -40.58 -18.47
C GLU A 57 -8.82 -41.38 -18.29
N ARG A 58 -8.86 -42.64 -18.69
CA ARG A 58 -10.10 -43.43 -18.67
C ARG A 58 -10.67 -43.73 -17.28
N ASN A 59 -9.86 -43.59 -16.24
CA ASN A 59 -10.22 -43.87 -14.85
C ASN A 59 -10.39 -42.62 -13.99
N GLN A 60 -10.52 -41.42 -14.61
CA GLN A 60 -10.67 -40.16 -13.87
C GLN A 60 -12.13 -39.76 -13.73
N GLU A 61 -12.48 -39.21 -12.56
CA GLU A 61 -13.81 -38.67 -12.29
C GLU A 61 -14.06 -37.33 -12.94
N LYS A 62 -12.97 -36.55 -13.20
CA LYS A 62 -13.00 -35.22 -13.84
C LYS A 62 -11.81 -35.01 -14.79
N PHE A 63 -12.03 -34.31 -15.88
CA PHE A 63 -11.05 -34.04 -16.93
C PHE A 63 -10.77 -32.54 -17.04
N ILE A 64 -9.53 -32.12 -16.87
CA ILE A 64 -9.11 -30.73 -17.06
C ILE A 64 -8.76 -30.46 -18.51
N ARG A 65 -9.28 -29.36 -19.07
CA ARG A 65 -8.99 -28.91 -20.44
C ARG A 65 -8.80 -27.40 -20.52
N VAL A 66 -8.02 -26.98 -21.50
CA VAL A 66 -7.98 -25.59 -21.97
C VAL A 66 -8.81 -25.52 -23.24
N ILE A 67 -9.76 -24.59 -23.27
CA ILE A 67 -10.58 -24.30 -24.45
C ILE A 67 -10.36 -22.86 -24.93
N SER A 68 -10.62 -22.61 -26.21
CA SER A 68 -10.54 -21.27 -26.79
C SER A 68 -11.60 -21.10 -27.88
N GLY A 69 -12.11 -19.87 -28.03
CA GLY A 69 -13.06 -19.48 -29.05
C GLY A 69 -12.72 -18.11 -29.68
N PRO A 70 -13.44 -17.69 -30.72
CA PRO A 70 -13.26 -16.40 -31.38
C PRO A 70 -13.76 -15.22 -30.54
N SER A 71 -14.66 -15.46 -29.57
CA SER A 71 -15.26 -14.49 -28.67
C SER A 71 -15.42 -15.07 -27.26
N PRO A 72 -15.59 -14.22 -26.22
CA PRO A 72 -15.92 -14.70 -24.87
C PRO A 72 -17.21 -15.49 -24.85
N LEU A 73 -17.28 -16.49 -23.94
CA LEU A 73 -18.52 -17.26 -23.69
C LEU A 73 -19.42 -16.44 -22.77
N SER A 74 -20.69 -16.26 -23.15
CA SER A 74 -21.67 -15.51 -22.36
C SER A 74 -22.09 -16.27 -21.08
N PRO A 75 -22.67 -15.58 -20.08
CA PRO A 75 -23.25 -16.22 -18.90
C PRO A 75 -24.29 -17.31 -19.25
N GLU A 76 -25.10 -17.12 -20.28
CA GLU A 76 -26.07 -18.10 -20.75
C GLU A 76 -25.37 -19.31 -21.39
N SER A 77 -24.27 -19.11 -22.12
CA SER A 77 -23.42 -20.19 -22.63
C SER A 77 -22.87 -21.03 -21.48
N TRP A 78 -22.37 -20.40 -20.43
CA TRP A 78 -21.90 -21.11 -19.24
C TRP A 78 -23.00 -21.86 -18.50
N GLN A 79 -24.21 -21.31 -18.40
CA GLN A 79 -25.36 -22.03 -17.83
C GLN A 79 -25.68 -23.32 -18.64
N ARG A 80 -25.61 -23.25 -19.99
CA ARG A 80 -25.82 -24.45 -20.84
C ARG A 80 -24.69 -25.46 -20.72
N LEU A 81 -23.44 -24.99 -20.66
CA LEU A 81 -22.26 -25.84 -20.49
C LEU A 81 -22.24 -26.49 -19.11
N ASN A 82 -22.59 -25.80 -18.03
CA ASN A 82 -22.70 -26.34 -16.69
C ASN A 82 -23.75 -27.48 -16.63
N LYS A 83 -24.90 -27.31 -17.29
CA LYS A 83 -25.91 -28.37 -17.44
C LYS A 83 -25.40 -29.60 -18.22
N ALA A 84 -24.40 -29.42 -19.06
CA ALA A 84 -23.73 -30.48 -19.80
C ALA A 84 -22.55 -31.11 -19.04
N GLY A 85 -22.33 -30.71 -17.78
CA GLY A 85 -21.22 -31.19 -16.93
C GLY A 85 -19.87 -30.57 -17.26
N ILE A 86 -19.86 -29.33 -17.72
CA ILE A 86 -18.65 -28.53 -18.05
C ILE A 86 -18.58 -27.34 -17.13
N GLU A 87 -17.64 -27.37 -16.21
CA GLU A 87 -17.42 -26.32 -15.20
C GLU A 87 -16.32 -25.34 -15.63
N ASN A 88 -16.50 -24.04 -15.40
CA ASN A 88 -15.49 -23.03 -15.62
C ASN A 88 -14.60 -22.90 -14.39
N ASN A 89 -13.28 -23.08 -14.55
CA ASN A 89 -12.28 -22.92 -13.47
C ASN A 89 -11.41 -21.68 -13.64
N GLY A 90 -11.68 -20.85 -14.63
CA GLY A 90 -10.99 -19.56 -14.80
C GLY A 90 -10.81 -19.15 -16.25
N TYR A 91 -10.80 -17.81 -16.43
CA TYR A 91 -10.52 -17.18 -17.70
C TYR A 91 -9.03 -17.14 -18.00
N LEU A 92 -8.66 -17.41 -19.22
CA LEU A 92 -7.31 -17.24 -19.77
C LEU A 92 -7.36 -16.25 -20.94
N PRO A 93 -6.28 -15.47 -21.19
CA PRO A 93 -6.24 -14.50 -22.27
C PRO A 93 -6.63 -15.06 -23.63
N ILE A 94 -7.14 -14.17 -24.50
CA ILE A 94 -7.60 -14.49 -25.87
C ILE A 94 -8.78 -15.48 -25.87
N ASN A 95 -9.85 -15.15 -25.11
CA ASN A 95 -11.09 -15.92 -25.06
C ASN A 95 -10.88 -17.41 -24.80
N SER A 96 -9.96 -17.71 -23.89
CA SER A 96 -9.62 -19.06 -23.48
C SER A 96 -10.08 -19.29 -22.04
N TYR A 97 -10.29 -20.55 -21.66
CA TYR A 97 -10.75 -20.92 -20.34
C TYR A 97 -10.11 -22.22 -19.89
N LEU A 98 -9.81 -22.30 -18.61
CA LEU A 98 -9.55 -23.57 -17.94
C LEU A 98 -10.88 -24.15 -17.50
N ILE A 99 -11.18 -25.38 -17.94
CA ILE A 99 -12.45 -26.04 -17.64
C ILE A 99 -12.26 -27.43 -17.06
N THR A 100 -13.27 -27.88 -16.31
CA THR A 100 -13.41 -29.26 -15.88
C THR A 100 -14.60 -29.92 -16.58
N LEU A 101 -14.42 -31.14 -17.05
CA LEU A 101 -15.45 -31.94 -17.65
C LEU A 101 -15.76 -33.12 -16.72
N SER A 102 -17.03 -33.32 -16.35
CA SER A 102 -17.47 -34.49 -15.61
C SER A 102 -17.42 -35.75 -16.46
N ASN A 103 -17.58 -35.61 -17.78
CA ASN A 103 -17.47 -36.69 -18.75
C ASN A 103 -16.88 -36.15 -20.05
N LEU A 104 -15.91 -36.87 -20.61
CA LEU A 104 -15.38 -36.57 -21.94
C LEU A 104 -15.95 -37.52 -22.96
N ASN A 105 -17.01 -37.11 -23.63
CA ASN A 105 -17.74 -37.89 -24.64
C ASN A 105 -18.17 -36.98 -25.81
N SER A 106 -18.80 -37.58 -26.82
CA SER A 106 -19.27 -36.85 -27.99
C SER A 106 -20.31 -35.76 -27.65
N LYS A 107 -21.12 -35.94 -26.59
CA LYS A 107 -22.13 -34.95 -26.18
C LYS A 107 -21.48 -33.68 -25.63
N THR A 108 -20.42 -33.81 -24.78
CA THR A 108 -19.66 -32.66 -24.25
C THR A 108 -18.92 -31.90 -25.34
N ILE A 109 -18.31 -32.63 -26.31
CA ILE A 109 -17.68 -32.01 -27.48
C ILE A 109 -18.68 -31.22 -28.33
N ILE A 110 -19.88 -31.80 -28.57
CA ILE A 110 -20.95 -31.11 -29.32
C ILE A 110 -21.44 -29.89 -28.59
N ALA A 111 -21.57 -29.95 -27.24
CA ALA A 111 -21.99 -28.82 -26.43
C ALA A 111 -20.97 -27.65 -26.54
N LEU A 112 -19.67 -27.92 -26.43
CA LEU A 112 -18.61 -26.91 -26.58
C LEU A 112 -18.63 -26.29 -27.98
N LYS A 113 -18.75 -27.09 -29.04
CA LYS A 113 -18.85 -26.60 -30.43
C LYS A 113 -20.06 -25.70 -30.65
N LYS A 114 -21.20 -26.04 -30.05
CA LYS A 114 -22.43 -25.26 -30.17
C LYS A 114 -22.30 -23.87 -29.56
N GLU A 115 -21.49 -23.72 -28.49
CA GLU A 115 -21.20 -22.47 -27.84
C GLU A 115 -20.00 -21.72 -28.49
N GLY A 116 -19.53 -22.15 -29.65
CA GLY A 116 -18.51 -21.46 -30.42
C GLY A 116 -17.05 -21.78 -30.05
N VAL A 117 -16.80 -22.79 -29.23
CA VAL A 117 -15.44 -23.26 -28.94
C VAL A 117 -14.81 -23.84 -30.21
N THR A 118 -13.62 -23.37 -30.57
CA THR A 118 -12.90 -23.77 -31.77
C THR A 118 -11.65 -24.59 -31.48
N GLY A 119 -11.04 -24.41 -30.32
CA GLY A 119 -9.85 -25.14 -29.89
C GLY A 119 -10.02 -25.79 -28.52
N MET A 120 -9.43 -26.97 -28.34
CA MET A 120 -9.36 -27.64 -27.04
C MET A 120 -8.10 -28.47 -26.92
N SER A 121 -7.45 -28.45 -25.74
CA SER A 121 -6.29 -29.28 -25.42
C SER A 121 -6.37 -29.78 -23.98
N VAL A 122 -5.61 -30.82 -23.68
CA VAL A 122 -5.22 -31.14 -22.30
C VAL A 122 -4.35 -29.99 -21.78
N LEU A 123 -4.34 -29.75 -20.48
CA LEU A 123 -3.37 -28.86 -19.86
C LEU A 123 -2.02 -29.61 -19.83
N MET A 124 -1.16 -29.32 -20.82
CA MET A 124 0.13 -29.99 -20.96
C MET A 124 1.07 -29.65 -19.81
N PRO A 125 2.03 -30.53 -19.46
CA PRO A 125 2.96 -30.29 -18.35
C PRO A 125 3.66 -28.93 -18.40
N GLU A 126 4.10 -28.51 -19.57
CA GLU A 126 4.79 -27.23 -19.80
C GLU A 126 3.88 -26.02 -19.57
N MET A 127 2.57 -26.18 -19.79
CA MET A 127 1.58 -25.14 -19.54
C MET A 127 1.32 -24.88 -18.05
N LYS A 128 1.71 -25.80 -17.18
CA LYS A 128 1.47 -25.73 -15.74
C LYS A 128 2.58 -25.04 -14.97
N LEU A 129 3.73 -24.78 -15.60
CA LEU A 129 4.91 -24.20 -14.94
C LEU A 129 4.84 -22.67 -14.89
N SER A 130 5.32 -22.09 -13.79
CA SER A 130 5.65 -20.67 -13.77
C SER A 130 6.76 -20.35 -14.78
N LYS A 131 6.92 -19.06 -15.12
CA LYS A 131 7.94 -18.62 -16.10
C LYS A 131 9.34 -19.02 -15.69
N GLN A 132 9.68 -18.91 -14.41
CA GLN A 132 11.01 -19.24 -13.87
C GLN A 132 11.30 -20.73 -14.04
N LEU A 133 10.35 -21.59 -13.67
CA LEU A 133 10.48 -23.04 -13.83
C LEU A 133 10.54 -23.45 -15.31
N ALA A 134 9.68 -22.87 -16.15
CA ALA A 134 9.63 -23.15 -17.59
C ALA A 134 10.94 -22.76 -18.31
N ASN A 135 11.61 -21.70 -17.86
CA ASN A 135 12.87 -21.21 -18.44
C ASN A 135 14.11 -21.80 -17.74
N ASN A 136 13.92 -22.68 -16.78
CA ASN A 136 15.01 -23.23 -15.95
C ASN A 136 15.87 -22.13 -15.26
N ASN A 137 15.23 -21.00 -14.93
CA ASN A 137 15.85 -19.88 -14.23
C ASN A 137 15.42 -19.88 -12.77
N VAL A 138 15.96 -20.85 -12.02
CA VAL A 138 15.55 -21.16 -10.67
C VAL A 138 16.43 -20.44 -9.67
N PRO A 139 15.87 -19.63 -8.74
CA PRO A 139 16.64 -18.88 -7.75
C PRO A 139 17.16 -19.79 -6.63
N ASP A 140 18.30 -19.38 -6.03
CA ASP A 140 18.99 -20.19 -5.00
C ASP A 140 18.15 -20.40 -3.73
N TYR A 141 17.30 -19.46 -3.36
CA TYR A 141 16.52 -19.51 -2.11
C TYR A 141 15.45 -20.62 -2.06
N ILE A 142 15.13 -21.27 -3.19
CA ILE A 142 14.17 -22.38 -3.18
C ILE A 142 14.82 -23.74 -2.84
N TRP A 143 16.13 -23.79 -2.76
CA TRP A 143 16.85 -25.00 -2.43
C TRP A 143 16.76 -25.31 -0.94
N VAL A 144 16.28 -26.52 -0.60
CA VAL A 144 16.30 -27.10 0.74
C VAL A 144 17.06 -28.43 0.64
N GLY A 145 18.33 -28.39 0.96
CA GLY A 145 19.23 -29.52 0.69
C GLY A 145 19.39 -29.75 -0.83
N ASN A 146 18.96 -30.90 -1.32
CA ASN A 146 18.97 -31.28 -2.74
C ASN A 146 17.59 -31.22 -3.41
N LYS A 147 16.59 -30.63 -2.73
CA LYS A 147 15.21 -30.48 -3.24
C LYS A 147 14.86 -29.01 -3.44
N TRP A 148 13.87 -28.75 -4.32
CA TRP A 148 13.24 -27.46 -4.49
C TRP A 148 11.99 -27.35 -3.63
N GLU A 149 11.79 -26.21 -2.97
CA GLU A 149 10.54 -25.86 -2.34
C GLU A 149 9.63 -25.19 -3.39
N LEU A 150 8.54 -25.86 -3.71
CA LEU A 150 7.55 -25.42 -4.70
C LEU A 150 6.17 -25.30 -4.06
N TYR A 151 5.34 -24.46 -4.68
CA TYR A 151 3.91 -24.39 -4.42
C TYR A 151 3.18 -25.01 -5.61
N ILE A 152 2.18 -25.85 -5.34
CA ILE A 152 1.37 -26.51 -6.37
C ILE A 152 -0.11 -26.25 -6.14
N GLU A 153 -0.83 -25.95 -7.21
CA GLU A 153 -2.28 -25.87 -7.23
C GLU A 153 -2.90 -27.02 -8.00
N GLY A 154 -4.12 -27.38 -7.61
CA GLY A 154 -4.98 -28.33 -8.28
C GLY A 154 -6.38 -27.77 -8.50
N LEU A 155 -7.32 -28.64 -8.84
CA LEU A 155 -8.73 -28.26 -8.91
C LEU A 155 -9.26 -27.82 -7.53
N PRO A 156 -10.23 -26.88 -7.45
CA PRO A 156 -10.78 -26.41 -6.19
C PRO A 156 -11.35 -27.49 -5.26
N SER A 157 -11.66 -28.66 -5.76
CA SER A 157 -12.18 -29.80 -5.00
C SER A 157 -11.16 -30.94 -4.82
N ILE A 158 -9.85 -30.67 -5.02
CA ILE A 158 -8.84 -31.70 -4.89
C ILE A 158 -8.66 -32.11 -3.43
N ASP A 159 -8.72 -33.39 -3.19
CA ASP A 159 -8.32 -34.01 -1.93
C ASP A 159 -6.83 -34.39 -2.03
N TRP A 160 -5.94 -33.55 -1.49
CA TRP A 160 -4.50 -33.77 -1.50
C TRP A 160 -4.10 -35.11 -0.84
N ASN A 161 -4.90 -35.64 0.10
CA ASN A 161 -4.64 -36.90 0.72
C ASN A 161 -4.75 -38.08 -0.29
N ARG A 162 -5.60 -37.95 -1.32
CA ARG A 162 -5.69 -38.99 -2.39
C ARG A 162 -4.42 -39.05 -3.23
N LEU A 163 -3.59 -38.02 -3.24
CA LEU A 163 -2.32 -37.97 -3.97
C LEU A 163 -1.12 -38.48 -3.16
N GLN A 164 -1.29 -38.90 -1.92
CA GLN A 164 -0.19 -39.34 -1.06
C GLN A 164 0.67 -40.45 -1.69
N ASN A 165 0.06 -41.45 -2.31
CA ASN A 165 0.80 -42.52 -2.97
C ASN A 165 1.57 -42.01 -4.19
N PHE A 166 1.01 -41.08 -4.95
CA PHE A 166 1.68 -40.45 -6.08
C PHE A 166 2.87 -39.60 -5.59
N PHE A 167 2.66 -38.81 -4.54
CA PHE A 167 3.73 -37.99 -3.93
C PHE A 167 4.85 -38.87 -3.35
N LYS A 168 4.49 -39.94 -2.68
CA LYS A 168 5.46 -40.93 -2.16
C LYS A 168 6.31 -41.54 -3.29
N ASN A 169 5.70 -41.88 -4.43
CA ASN A 169 6.43 -42.44 -5.58
C ASN A 169 7.40 -41.42 -6.22
N LEU A 170 7.16 -40.12 -6.09
CA LEU A 170 8.02 -39.03 -6.55
C LEU A 170 8.96 -38.52 -5.44
N GLU A 171 8.91 -39.12 -4.23
CA GLU A 171 9.68 -38.71 -3.06
C GLU A 171 9.43 -37.25 -2.69
N ILE A 172 8.17 -36.80 -2.82
CA ILE A 172 7.73 -35.47 -2.47
C ILE A 172 7.40 -35.38 -0.98
N ASP A 173 7.98 -34.39 -0.30
CA ASP A 173 7.62 -34.08 1.07
C ASP A 173 6.56 -32.95 1.08
N LEU A 174 5.43 -33.21 1.73
CA LEU A 174 4.38 -32.20 1.95
C LEU A 174 4.76 -31.30 3.12
N LEU A 175 4.85 -29.99 2.90
CA LEU A 175 5.16 -29.00 3.93
C LEU A 175 3.90 -28.43 4.59
N GLY A 176 2.74 -28.49 3.92
CA GLY A 176 1.47 -28.02 4.43
C GLY A 176 0.65 -27.23 3.40
N PRO A 177 -0.60 -26.92 3.76
CA PRO A 177 -1.48 -26.14 2.89
C PRO A 177 -1.02 -24.68 2.81
N GLN A 178 -1.28 -24.05 1.69
CA GLN A 178 -1.15 -22.63 1.47
C GLN A 178 -2.16 -22.19 0.41
N PHE A 179 -3.04 -21.21 0.72
CA PHE A 179 -4.14 -20.78 -0.15
C PHE A 179 -4.98 -22.01 -0.64
N GLU A 180 -5.19 -22.11 -1.95
CA GLU A 180 -5.93 -23.22 -2.59
C GLU A 180 -5.04 -24.42 -2.95
N GLY A 181 -3.77 -24.39 -2.59
CA GLY A 181 -2.77 -25.41 -2.92
C GLY A 181 -1.98 -25.89 -1.73
N VAL A 182 -0.83 -26.48 -2.01
CA VAL A 182 0.09 -27.01 -0.99
C VAL A 182 1.54 -26.69 -1.33
N ARG A 183 2.37 -26.50 -0.30
CA ARG A 183 3.82 -26.42 -0.44
C ARG A 183 4.44 -27.82 -0.37
N ILE A 184 5.45 -28.05 -1.20
CA ILE A 184 6.13 -29.32 -1.32
C ILE A 184 7.66 -29.16 -1.42
N LEU A 185 8.41 -30.20 -1.05
CA LEU A 185 9.81 -30.36 -1.45
C LEU A 185 9.90 -31.50 -2.49
N ILE A 186 10.55 -31.22 -3.60
CA ILE A 186 10.70 -32.17 -4.72
C ILE A 186 12.08 -32.04 -5.35
N SER A 187 12.67 -33.16 -5.79
CA SER A 187 13.89 -33.13 -6.57
C SER A 187 13.67 -32.51 -7.95
N PRO A 188 14.58 -31.64 -8.44
CA PRO A 188 14.42 -30.89 -9.68
C PRO A 188 14.01 -31.76 -10.89
N GLU A 189 14.64 -32.92 -11.05
CA GLU A 189 14.41 -33.86 -12.16
C GLU A 189 13.00 -34.48 -12.17
N LYS A 190 12.29 -34.42 -11.04
CA LYS A 190 10.92 -34.98 -10.89
C LYS A 190 9.80 -33.95 -11.10
N VAL A 191 10.13 -32.67 -11.27
CA VAL A 191 9.14 -31.58 -11.45
C VAL A 191 8.27 -31.82 -12.69
N MET A 192 8.87 -32.27 -13.79
CA MET A 192 8.11 -32.57 -15.00
C MET A 192 7.22 -33.80 -14.83
N ASP A 193 7.61 -34.79 -14.03
CA ASP A 193 6.75 -35.95 -13.72
C ASP A 193 5.58 -35.54 -12.82
N LEU A 194 5.79 -34.64 -11.87
CA LEU A 194 4.72 -34.00 -11.11
C LEU A 194 3.74 -33.27 -12.03
N ALA A 195 4.23 -32.46 -12.97
CA ALA A 195 3.41 -31.71 -13.92
C ALA A 195 2.57 -32.60 -14.86
N LYS A 196 2.97 -33.86 -15.09
CA LYS A 196 2.16 -34.82 -15.86
C LYS A 196 0.87 -35.24 -15.16
N HIS A 197 0.78 -35.06 -13.83
CA HIS A 197 -0.42 -35.47 -13.10
C HIS A 197 -1.63 -34.61 -13.50
N PRO A 198 -2.73 -35.23 -13.90
CA PRO A 198 -3.86 -34.50 -14.51
C PRO A 198 -4.61 -33.59 -13.55
N MET A 199 -4.56 -33.85 -12.23
CA MET A 199 -5.24 -33.05 -11.22
C MET A 199 -4.45 -31.78 -10.82
N ILE A 200 -3.18 -31.67 -11.19
CA ILE A 200 -2.36 -30.49 -10.92
C ILE A 200 -2.54 -29.50 -12.05
N THR A 201 -2.85 -28.25 -11.69
CA THR A 201 -3.14 -27.17 -12.64
C THR A 201 -2.02 -26.15 -12.75
N TYR A 202 -1.23 -25.95 -11.68
CA TYR A 202 -0.15 -24.98 -11.65
C TYR A 202 0.97 -25.40 -10.71
N ILE A 203 2.20 -25.06 -11.07
CA ILE A 203 3.42 -25.29 -10.28
C ILE A 203 4.28 -24.02 -10.34
N GLN A 204 4.57 -23.45 -9.20
CA GLN A 204 5.49 -22.32 -9.09
C GLN A 204 6.57 -22.60 -8.04
N GLN A 205 7.69 -21.89 -8.16
CA GLN A 205 8.69 -21.83 -7.11
C GLN A 205 8.13 -21.16 -5.87
N LYS A 206 8.68 -21.48 -4.70
CA LYS A 206 8.46 -20.72 -3.46
C LYS A 206 8.71 -19.23 -3.73
N GLU A 207 7.90 -18.38 -3.12
CA GLU A 207 8.16 -16.93 -3.13
C GLU A 207 9.49 -16.61 -2.45
N ALA A 208 10.17 -15.57 -2.92
CA ALA A 208 11.43 -15.13 -2.33
C ALA A 208 11.23 -14.71 -0.86
N PRO A 209 12.24 -14.90 -0.01
CA PRO A 209 12.21 -14.35 1.34
C PRO A 209 11.94 -12.85 1.32
N ALA A 210 11.16 -12.36 2.26
CA ALA A 210 10.85 -10.95 2.41
C ALA A 210 12.09 -10.15 2.84
N ILE A 211 12.26 -8.94 2.28
CA ILE A 211 13.34 -8.00 2.59
C ILE A 211 12.73 -6.65 3.01
N PRO A 212 13.09 -6.07 4.18
CA PRO A 212 12.51 -4.84 4.71
C PRO A 212 12.98 -3.54 4.01
N GLU A 213 12.12 -2.50 3.97
CA GLU A 213 12.35 -1.21 3.27
C GLU A 213 11.63 0.01 3.90
N ASN A 214 12.17 1.23 3.97
CA ASN A 214 11.71 2.35 4.85
C ASN A 214 11.69 3.83 4.38
N LYS A 215 10.76 4.73 4.79
CA LYS A 215 10.67 6.20 5.28
C LYS A 215 9.51 7.21 4.88
N ILE A 216 9.11 8.42 5.63
CA ILE A 216 7.94 9.31 5.85
C ILE A 216 7.64 10.63 5.10
N GLY A 217 6.33 11.18 5.07
CA GLY A 217 5.97 12.52 4.65
C GLY A 217 4.52 13.05 4.80
N ILE A 218 4.12 13.52 5.99
CA ILE A 218 2.74 14.00 6.28
C ILE A 218 2.36 15.25 5.46
N LYS A 219 3.23 16.25 5.42
CA LYS A 219 2.96 17.52 4.72
C LYS A 219 3.00 17.37 3.21
N ASN A 220 3.80 16.42 2.71
CA ASN A 220 3.90 16.14 1.28
C ASN A 220 2.64 15.46 0.74
N HIS A 221 1.99 14.62 1.55
CA HIS A 221 0.75 13.93 1.21
C HIS A 221 -0.50 14.77 1.41
N ARG A 222 -0.38 15.98 2.01
CA ARG A 222 -1.49 16.85 2.46
C ARG A 222 -2.33 16.23 3.59
N SER A 223 -1.80 15.21 4.25
CA SER A 223 -2.42 14.55 5.39
C SER A 223 -2.63 15.51 6.58
N ASN A 224 -1.71 16.47 6.77
CA ASN A 224 -1.87 17.53 7.78
C ASN A 224 -3.15 18.33 7.58
N ALA A 225 -3.49 18.69 6.34
CA ALA A 225 -4.69 19.47 6.03
C ALA A 225 -6.00 18.68 6.22
N LEU A 226 -5.93 17.34 6.27
CA LEU A 226 -7.09 16.49 6.54
C LEU A 226 -7.40 16.40 8.03
N ARG A 227 -6.40 16.22 8.88
CA ARG A 227 -6.58 15.84 10.29
C ARG A 227 -6.75 17.00 11.27
N VAL A 228 -6.43 18.24 10.89
CA VAL A 228 -6.50 19.35 11.83
C VAL A 228 -7.95 19.66 12.23
N PRO A 229 -8.21 19.85 13.55
CA PRO A 229 -9.55 20.17 14.05
C PRO A 229 -9.83 21.68 14.15
N TYR A 230 -8.93 22.53 13.68
CA TYR A 230 -8.99 23.99 13.81
C TYR A 230 -8.91 24.70 12.45
N ALA A 231 -9.21 25.98 12.40
CA ALA A 231 -9.05 26.85 11.23
C ALA A 231 -9.65 26.29 9.94
N GLY A 232 -10.89 25.80 10.00
CA GLY A 232 -11.54 25.18 8.83
C GLY A 232 -11.02 23.80 8.45
N GLY A 233 -10.17 23.21 9.29
CA GLY A 233 -9.67 21.84 9.15
C GLY A 233 -10.82 20.82 9.17
N ARG A 234 -10.57 19.63 8.62
CA ARG A 234 -11.59 18.64 8.32
C ARG A 234 -11.78 17.60 9.42
N ASN A 235 -10.80 17.44 10.30
CA ASN A 235 -10.79 16.43 11.37
C ASN A 235 -10.97 14.99 10.85
N TYR A 236 -10.34 14.67 9.71
CA TYR A 236 -10.23 13.32 9.18
C TYR A 236 -8.87 12.75 9.61
N ASP A 237 -8.82 12.12 10.76
CA ASP A 237 -7.59 11.57 11.34
C ASP A 237 -7.51 10.05 11.28
N GLY A 238 -8.51 9.41 10.65
CA GLY A 238 -8.65 7.97 10.51
C GLY A 238 -9.41 7.30 11.66
N ASP A 239 -10.14 8.05 12.47
CA ASP A 239 -10.94 7.49 13.57
C ASP A 239 -11.90 6.42 13.07
N GLY A 240 -12.01 5.35 13.85
CA GLY A 240 -12.85 4.19 13.54
C GLY A 240 -12.34 3.31 12.37
N ILE A 241 -11.19 3.61 11.78
CA ILE A 241 -10.59 2.80 10.70
C ILE A 241 -9.53 1.86 11.26
N VAL A 242 -9.61 0.59 10.84
CA VAL A 242 -8.65 -0.45 11.23
C VAL A 242 -7.77 -0.82 10.05
N VAL A 243 -6.45 -0.78 10.27
CA VAL A 243 -5.44 -1.19 9.30
C VAL A 243 -4.87 -2.55 9.69
N GLY A 244 -4.89 -3.52 8.75
CA GLY A 244 -4.21 -4.81 8.89
C GLY A 244 -2.78 -4.71 8.37
N HIS A 245 -1.79 -4.67 9.26
CA HIS A 245 -0.39 -4.47 8.89
C HIS A 245 0.40 -5.78 8.99
N GLY A 246 0.96 -6.23 7.86
CA GLY A 246 1.83 -7.40 7.80
C GLY A 246 3.27 -7.00 7.52
N ASP A 247 4.19 -7.35 8.45
CA ASP A 247 5.61 -6.98 8.33
C ASP A 247 6.52 -8.00 9.02
N ASP A 248 7.78 -7.63 9.29
CA ASP A 248 8.71 -8.46 10.06
C ASP A 248 8.54 -8.25 11.57
N GLY A 249 8.78 -9.30 12.31
CA GLY A 249 8.87 -9.24 13.76
C GLY A 249 7.56 -9.03 14.49
N ASP A 250 7.69 -8.84 15.77
CA ASP A 250 6.62 -8.53 16.71
C ASP A 250 6.51 -7.01 16.86
N ILE A 251 5.28 -6.47 16.97
CA ILE A 251 5.11 -5.05 17.28
C ILE A 251 5.55 -4.82 18.73
N GLN A 252 6.64 -4.10 18.88
CA GLN A 252 7.29 -3.88 20.15
C GLN A 252 6.62 -2.72 20.92
N PRO A 253 6.77 -2.66 22.26
CA PRO A 253 6.18 -1.60 23.04
C PRO A 253 6.68 -0.22 22.64
N HIS A 254 5.76 0.64 22.20
CA HIS A 254 5.98 2.06 21.97
C HIS A 254 4.74 2.84 22.42
N ILE A 255 4.91 3.93 23.16
CA ILE A 255 3.76 4.67 23.72
C ILE A 255 2.89 5.32 22.63
N ASP A 256 3.39 5.47 21.41
CA ASP A 256 2.60 5.92 20.25
C ASP A 256 1.55 4.89 19.79
N PHE A 257 1.63 3.66 20.26
CA PHE A 257 0.67 2.60 19.93
C PHE A 257 -0.29 2.29 21.07
N SER A 258 -0.14 2.94 22.23
CA SER A 258 -0.94 2.69 23.44
C SER A 258 -2.43 2.58 23.12
N GLY A 259 -3.08 1.48 23.54
CA GLY A 259 -4.52 1.24 23.40
C GLY A 259 -5.06 1.06 21.99
N ARG A 260 -4.23 1.20 20.93
CA ARG A 260 -4.69 1.21 19.55
C ARG A 260 -4.27 0.02 18.70
N VAL A 261 -3.54 -0.93 19.26
CA VAL A 261 -3.29 -2.25 18.65
C VAL A 261 -4.38 -3.20 19.13
N LEU A 262 -5.33 -3.53 18.26
CA LEU A 262 -6.48 -4.40 18.56
C LEU A 262 -6.08 -5.86 18.74
N ALA A 263 -5.12 -6.31 17.96
CA ALA A 263 -4.53 -7.64 18.06
C ALA A 263 -3.10 -7.62 17.51
N ASN A 264 -2.23 -8.36 18.20
CA ASN A 264 -0.90 -8.70 17.73
C ASN A 264 -0.88 -10.21 17.44
N LYS A 265 -0.82 -10.59 16.16
CA LYS A 265 -0.85 -11.96 15.66
C LYS A 265 0.53 -12.44 15.20
N SER A 266 1.57 -11.62 15.41
CA SER A 266 2.93 -12.00 15.06
C SER A 266 3.56 -12.94 16.10
N GLY A 267 4.55 -13.71 15.67
CA GLY A 267 5.42 -14.47 16.56
C GLY A 267 6.48 -13.58 17.21
N PRO A 268 7.12 -14.05 18.32
CA PRO A 268 8.18 -13.30 18.96
C PRO A 268 9.40 -13.20 18.04
N SER A 269 9.70 -12.01 17.59
CA SER A 269 10.82 -11.66 16.72
C SER A 269 11.34 -10.26 17.06
N ASN A 270 12.61 -10.00 16.80
CA ASN A 270 13.25 -8.71 17.09
C ASN A 270 13.29 -7.77 15.87
N GLY A 271 12.40 -7.93 14.90
CA GLY A 271 12.27 -7.01 13.77
C GLY A 271 11.78 -5.63 14.25
N ALA A 272 12.42 -4.58 13.79
CA ALA A 272 12.04 -3.20 14.12
C ALA A 272 11.47 -2.44 12.94
N HIS A 273 11.37 -3.10 11.79
CA HIS A 273 10.86 -2.51 10.57
C HIS A 273 9.34 -2.31 10.64
N GLY A 274 8.62 -3.30 11.15
CA GLY A 274 7.19 -3.24 11.34
C GLY A 274 6.75 -2.12 12.30
N ASP A 275 7.52 -1.86 13.39
CA ASP A 275 7.26 -0.72 14.29
C ASP A 275 7.32 0.61 13.54
N HIS A 276 8.32 0.77 12.68
CA HIS A 276 8.50 1.99 11.92
C HIS A 276 7.37 2.19 10.88
N VAL A 277 6.95 1.12 10.22
CA VAL A 277 5.81 1.13 9.29
C VAL A 277 4.51 1.46 10.03
N ALA A 278 4.24 0.80 11.16
CA ALA A 278 3.07 1.06 12.02
C ALA A 278 3.05 2.51 12.49
N GLY A 279 4.19 3.04 12.98
CA GLY A 279 4.31 4.44 13.39
C GLY A 279 4.03 5.42 12.26
N THR A 280 4.46 5.11 11.02
CA THR A 280 4.16 5.92 9.84
C THR A 280 2.66 5.96 9.51
N ILE A 281 1.93 4.86 9.74
CA ILE A 281 0.48 4.82 9.56
C ILE A 281 -0.21 5.61 10.68
N MET A 282 0.02 5.23 11.94
CA MET A 282 -0.86 5.54 13.06
C MET A 282 -0.15 6.07 14.31
N GLY A 283 1.14 6.38 14.29
CA GLY A 283 1.84 6.92 15.46
C GLY A 283 1.09 8.09 16.06
N ALA A 284 0.84 8.07 17.39
CA ALA A 284 0.11 9.13 18.07
C ALA A 284 0.96 10.38 18.35
N GLY A 285 2.28 10.30 18.13
CA GLY A 285 3.20 11.34 18.57
C GLY A 285 3.24 11.50 20.10
N ASN A 286 2.89 10.47 20.85
CA ASN A 286 2.86 10.51 22.32
C ASN A 286 4.24 10.77 22.91
N LEU A 287 5.27 10.12 22.37
CA LEU A 287 6.65 10.35 22.80
C LEU A 287 7.18 11.69 22.27
N ASP A 288 7.16 11.88 20.95
CA ASP A 288 7.52 13.14 20.28
C ASP A 288 6.46 13.49 19.25
N PRO A 289 5.82 14.68 19.30
CA PRO A 289 4.84 15.12 18.30
C PRO A 289 5.37 15.09 16.85
N ASP A 290 6.67 15.17 16.63
CA ASP A 290 7.27 15.06 15.30
C ASP A 290 7.21 13.62 14.75
N GLY A 291 6.96 12.61 15.60
CA GLY A 291 6.79 11.20 15.26
C GLY A 291 5.37 10.79 14.91
N GLU A 292 4.43 11.73 14.88
CA GLU A 292 3.03 11.47 14.56
C GLU A 292 2.84 10.88 13.15
N GLY A 293 1.98 9.85 13.02
CA GLY A 293 1.68 9.19 11.77
C GLY A 293 0.71 9.96 10.87
N GLN A 294 0.37 9.37 9.71
CA GLN A 294 -0.58 9.98 8.76
C GLN A 294 -1.99 10.03 9.34
N ALA A 295 -2.44 8.94 9.95
CA ALA A 295 -3.78 8.73 10.50
C ALA A 295 -3.71 8.35 11.99
N PRO A 296 -3.41 9.31 12.88
CA PRO A 296 -3.20 9.02 14.31
C PRO A 296 -4.46 8.53 15.03
N GLY A 297 -5.66 8.72 14.49
CA GLY A 297 -6.91 8.17 15.03
C GLY A 297 -7.17 6.71 14.68
N SER A 298 -6.44 6.13 13.73
CA SER A 298 -6.68 4.76 13.27
C SER A 298 -6.18 3.71 14.26
N LYS A 299 -6.68 2.46 14.10
CA LYS A 299 -6.30 1.29 14.90
C LYS A 299 -5.60 0.23 14.04
N LEU A 300 -4.90 -0.70 14.67
CA LEU A 300 -4.05 -1.67 14.00
C LEU A 300 -4.39 -3.09 14.41
N VAL A 301 -4.35 -4.02 13.44
CA VAL A 301 -4.12 -5.44 13.67
C VAL A 301 -2.78 -5.78 13.03
N TYR A 302 -1.86 -6.33 13.81
CA TYR A 302 -0.50 -6.61 13.37
C TYR A 302 -0.29 -8.10 13.12
N TYR A 303 0.47 -8.43 12.08
CA TYR A 303 0.74 -9.79 11.63
C TYR A 303 2.19 -9.98 11.23
N ASP A 304 2.70 -11.21 11.38
CA ASP A 304 3.84 -11.63 10.58
C ASP A 304 3.46 -11.65 9.10
N TYR A 305 4.40 -11.30 8.26
CA TYR A 305 4.26 -11.45 6.82
C TYR A 305 4.23 -12.96 6.42
N PRO A 306 3.31 -13.45 5.60
CA PRO A 306 2.24 -12.74 4.85
C PRO A 306 0.83 -12.92 5.49
N ASP A 307 0.73 -13.15 6.78
CA ASP A 307 -0.51 -13.60 7.43
C ASP A 307 -1.62 -12.54 7.40
N ASN A 308 -1.28 -11.26 7.24
CA ASN A 308 -2.27 -10.23 6.97
C ASN A 308 -3.06 -10.43 5.66
N LEU A 309 -2.56 -11.26 4.74
CA LEU A 309 -3.27 -11.67 3.52
C LEU A 309 -3.92 -13.06 3.68
N ASN A 310 -3.32 -13.95 4.50
CA ASN A 310 -3.87 -15.28 4.75
C ASN A 310 -5.14 -15.23 5.59
N ASP A 311 -5.16 -14.38 6.62
CA ASP A 311 -6.23 -14.30 7.62
C ASP A 311 -7.33 -13.30 7.25
N ILE A 312 -7.22 -12.57 6.13
CA ILE A 312 -8.11 -11.45 5.81
C ILE A 312 -9.59 -11.86 5.73
N ASP A 313 -9.91 -13.06 5.25
CA ASP A 313 -11.30 -13.53 5.15
C ASP A 313 -12.01 -13.57 6.52
N THR A 314 -11.27 -13.90 7.57
CA THR A 314 -11.78 -13.92 8.94
C THR A 314 -11.72 -12.53 9.58
N ASP A 315 -10.59 -11.85 9.43
CA ASP A 315 -10.25 -10.67 10.20
C ASP A 315 -10.89 -9.40 9.65
N TYR A 316 -11.24 -9.37 8.36
CA TYR A 316 -12.05 -8.30 7.76
C TYR A 316 -13.36 -8.08 8.52
N GLY A 317 -14.07 -9.15 8.85
CA GLY A 317 -15.31 -9.09 9.64
C GLY A 317 -15.08 -8.96 11.14
N LEU A 318 -14.05 -9.65 11.67
CA LEU A 318 -13.78 -9.71 13.12
C LEU A 318 -13.29 -8.37 13.67
N TYR A 319 -12.35 -7.72 13.00
CA TYR A 319 -11.76 -6.46 13.45
C TYR A 319 -12.22 -5.23 12.66
N GLY A 320 -12.95 -5.44 11.58
CA GLY A 320 -13.38 -4.33 10.72
C GLY A 320 -12.24 -3.74 9.87
N ILE A 321 -11.27 -4.55 9.42
CA ILE A 321 -10.15 -4.10 8.60
C ILE A 321 -10.67 -3.52 7.28
N ARG A 322 -10.19 -2.33 6.91
CA ARG A 322 -10.54 -1.64 5.65
C ARG A 322 -9.34 -1.39 4.75
N VAL A 323 -8.16 -1.29 5.33
CA VAL A 323 -6.90 -1.10 4.61
C VAL A 323 -5.93 -2.15 5.06
N THR A 324 -5.17 -2.77 4.15
CA THR A 324 -3.98 -3.54 4.53
C THR A 324 -2.73 -2.82 4.05
N ALA A 325 -1.68 -2.85 4.86
CA ALA A 325 -0.37 -2.32 4.54
C ALA A 325 0.68 -3.43 4.58
N SER A 326 1.47 -3.55 3.51
CA SER A 326 2.50 -4.58 3.41
C SER A 326 3.76 -4.01 2.77
N SER A 327 4.80 -3.88 3.58
CA SER A 327 6.05 -3.20 3.21
C SER A 327 7.23 -4.15 3.03
N TYR A 328 7.01 -5.30 2.43
CA TYR A 328 8.02 -6.33 2.18
C TYR A 328 8.15 -6.67 0.69
N SER A 329 9.21 -7.38 0.31
CA SER A 329 9.52 -7.75 -1.08
C SER A 329 9.73 -9.25 -1.23
N ASN A 330 9.14 -9.85 -2.28
CA ASN A 330 9.28 -11.26 -2.65
C ASN A 330 9.72 -11.37 -4.10
N GLY A 331 10.97 -11.66 -4.37
CA GLY A 331 11.45 -11.81 -5.73
C GLY A 331 11.32 -10.52 -6.55
N CYS A 332 11.23 -10.66 -7.86
CA CYS A 332 11.28 -9.55 -8.78
C CYS A 332 10.51 -9.89 -10.06
N ASN A 333 9.56 -9.05 -10.46
CA ASN A 333 8.75 -9.22 -11.67
C ASN A 333 8.10 -10.61 -11.79
N ALA A 334 7.51 -11.09 -10.71
CA ALA A 334 7.00 -12.46 -10.61
C ALA A 334 5.77 -12.76 -11.49
N GLY A 335 5.09 -11.72 -12.00
CA GLY A 335 3.89 -11.84 -12.82
C GLY A 335 2.63 -12.15 -12.01
N TYR A 336 1.63 -12.75 -12.69
CA TYR A 336 0.35 -13.07 -12.07
C TYR A 336 0.41 -14.44 -11.38
N THR A 337 0.85 -14.44 -10.12
CA THR A 337 1.01 -15.64 -9.27
C THR A 337 -0.27 -15.96 -8.49
N SER A 338 -0.25 -17.02 -7.66
CA SER A 338 -1.34 -17.33 -6.73
C SER A 338 -1.56 -16.21 -5.71
N PHE A 339 -0.50 -15.57 -5.22
CA PHE A 339 -0.63 -14.38 -4.37
C PHE A 339 -1.29 -13.20 -5.09
N THR A 340 -0.97 -13.00 -6.37
CA THR A 340 -1.62 -11.95 -7.18
C THR A 340 -3.11 -12.22 -7.35
N ARG A 341 -3.46 -13.49 -7.62
CA ARG A 341 -4.86 -13.92 -7.71
C ARG A 341 -5.58 -13.71 -6.38
N ARG A 342 -4.92 -14.06 -5.26
CA ARG A 342 -5.50 -13.92 -3.92
C ARG A 342 -5.90 -12.47 -3.63
N VAL A 343 -4.98 -11.52 -3.78
CA VAL A 343 -5.27 -10.11 -3.47
C VAL A 343 -6.30 -9.48 -4.43
N ASP A 344 -6.37 -9.94 -5.69
CA ASP A 344 -7.44 -9.51 -6.59
C ASP A 344 -8.79 -10.12 -6.21
N LEU A 345 -8.82 -11.36 -5.70
CA LEU A 345 -10.01 -12.02 -5.18
C LEU A 345 -10.51 -11.35 -3.89
N ASP A 346 -9.60 -11.01 -2.97
CA ASP A 346 -9.94 -10.31 -1.72
C ASP A 346 -10.69 -9.00 -1.99
N ALA A 347 -10.25 -8.23 -2.99
CA ALA A 347 -10.93 -7.00 -3.39
C ALA A 347 -12.36 -7.23 -3.93
N ILE A 348 -12.66 -8.43 -4.44
CA ILE A 348 -14.00 -8.81 -4.90
C ILE A 348 -14.84 -9.30 -3.72
N GLN A 349 -14.28 -10.15 -2.85
CA GLN A 349 -14.98 -10.76 -1.72
C GLN A 349 -15.22 -9.77 -0.59
N HIS A 350 -14.34 -8.81 -0.43
CA HIS A 350 -14.37 -7.77 0.59
C HIS A 350 -14.39 -6.37 -0.06
N PRO A 351 -15.54 -5.93 -0.59
CA PRO A 351 -15.61 -4.74 -1.44
C PRO A 351 -15.05 -3.46 -0.81
N SER A 352 -15.12 -3.33 0.53
CA SER A 352 -14.57 -2.17 1.25
C SER A 352 -13.13 -2.37 1.71
N LEU A 353 -12.39 -3.31 1.12
CA LEU A 353 -10.97 -3.55 1.43
C LEU A 353 -10.08 -2.92 0.37
N THR A 354 -9.01 -2.24 0.81
CA THR A 354 -7.95 -1.75 -0.07
C THR A 354 -6.59 -2.28 0.37
N HIS A 355 -5.93 -3.02 -0.51
CA HIS A 355 -4.55 -3.49 -0.29
C HIS A 355 -3.52 -2.45 -0.75
N VAL A 356 -2.57 -2.11 0.11
CA VAL A 356 -1.46 -1.20 -0.19
C VAL A 356 -0.14 -1.93 -0.02
N PHE A 357 0.71 -1.84 -1.02
CA PHE A 357 2.03 -2.47 -1.07
C PHE A 357 3.13 -1.47 -1.40
N SER A 358 4.32 -1.70 -0.90
CA SER A 358 5.53 -1.04 -1.41
C SER A 358 5.85 -1.58 -2.82
N ALA A 359 6.23 -0.73 -3.78
CA ALA A 359 6.58 -1.19 -5.14
C ALA A 359 7.87 -2.03 -5.17
N GLY A 360 8.76 -1.82 -4.21
CA GLY A 360 10.04 -2.47 -4.08
C GLY A 360 11.24 -1.53 -4.22
N ASN A 361 12.43 -2.00 -3.81
CA ASN A 361 13.67 -1.20 -3.86
C ASN A 361 14.68 -1.73 -4.90
N ASN A 362 14.19 -2.37 -5.95
CA ASN A 362 14.97 -2.96 -7.03
C ASN A 362 15.14 -2.02 -8.23
N GLY A 363 15.01 -0.69 -8.05
CA GLY A 363 15.03 0.31 -9.12
C GLY A 363 16.23 0.24 -10.05
N ASN A 364 17.36 -0.30 -9.61
CA ASN A 364 18.57 -0.50 -10.41
C ASN A 364 18.76 -1.94 -10.91
N SER A 365 17.82 -2.85 -10.61
CA SER A 365 17.93 -4.28 -10.96
C SER A 365 17.35 -4.57 -12.33
N ASN A 366 17.92 -5.58 -13.00
CA ASN A 366 17.32 -6.19 -14.18
C ASN A 366 16.52 -7.43 -13.76
N CYS A 367 15.21 -7.35 -13.82
CA CYS A 367 14.29 -8.43 -13.45
C CYS A 367 13.69 -9.14 -14.68
N ASN A 368 14.44 -9.17 -15.77
CA ASN A 368 14.12 -9.91 -16.99
C ASN A 368 12.80 -9.48 -17.68
N TYR A 369 12.40 -8.22 -17.53
CA TYR A 369 11.30 -7.66 -18.32
C TYR A 369 11.67 -7.54 -19.81
N GLY A 370 12.98 -7.39 -20.11
CA GLY A 370 13.52 -7.25 -21.46
C GLY A 370 14.04 -5.85 -21.78
N ALA A 371 13.90 -4.88 -20.86
CA ALA A 371 14.34 -3.49 -21.03
C ALA A 371 15.69 -3.19 -20.34
N GLY A 372 16.38 -4.20 -19.82
CA GLY A 372 17.61 -4.04 -19.03
C GLY A 372 17.32 -3.62 -17.59
N SER A 373 18.32 -3.02 -16.94
CA SER A 373 18.20 -2.52 -15.57
C SER A 373 17.29 -1.29 -15.49
N GLY A 374 16.57 -1.15 -14.38
CA GLY A 374 15.78 0.05 -14.10
C GLY A 374 14.32 0.02 -14.52
N TRP A 375 13.83 -1.06 -15.12
CA TRP A 375 12.46 -1.19 -15.59
C TRP A 375 11.90 -2.60 -15.35
N GLY A 376 10.55 -2.69 -15.19
CA GLY A 376 9.86 -3.95 -14.98
C GLY A 376 10.39 -4.71 -13.76
N ASN A 377 10.69 -4.00 -12.68
CA ASN A 377 11.33 -4.54 -11.48
C ASN A 377 10.49 -4.37 -10.20
N ILE A 378 9.17 -4.25 -10.36
CA ILE A 378 8.23 -4.35 -9.24
C ILE A 378 8.44 -5.70 -8.53
N THR A 379 8.61 -5.66 -7.21
CA THR A 379 8.95 -6.86 -6.43
C THR A 379 7.71 -7.69 -6.07
N GLY A 380 7.82 -9.02 -6.15
CA GLY A 380 6.73 -9.95 -5.84
C GLY A 380 5.62 -10.03 -6.89
N GLY A 381 4.68 -10.97 -6.70
CA GLY A 381 3.48 -11.13 -7.50
C GLY A 381 2.31 -10.30 -6.98
N HIS A 382 2.03 -10.36 -5.67
CA HIS A 382 0.92 -9.65 -5.02
C HIS A 382 0.87 -8.15 -5.35
N LYS A 383 2.02 -7.48 -5.46
CA LYS A 383 2.13 -6.06 -5.84
C LYS A 383 1.75 -5.77 -7.30
N GLN A 384 1.64 -6.81 -8.14
CA GLN A 384 1.23 -6.72 -9.53
C GLN A 384 -0.27 -7.01 -9.74
N GLY A 385 -1.03 -7.17 -8.64
CA GLY A 385 -2.49 -7.27 -8.69
C GLY A 385 -3.12 -6.06 -9.37
N LYS A 386 -4.27 -6.26 -10.00
CA LYS A 386 -5.02 -5.23 -10.71
C LYS A 386 -5.70 -4.28 -9.75
N ASN A 387 -6.25 -4.83 -8.67
CA ASN A 387 -7.11 -4.14 -7.71
C ASN A 387 -6.35 -3.60 -6.50
N VAL A 388 -5.02 -3.71 -6.49
CA VAL A 388 -4.16 -3.28 -5.38
C VAL A 388 -3.38 -2.01 -5.73
N ILE A 389 -2.88 -1.32 -4.70
CA ILE A 389 -2.06 -0.12 -4.84
C ILE A 389 -0.61 -0.47 -4.55
N ALA A 390 0.28 -0.36 -5.53
CA ALA A 390 1.72 -0.45 -5.37
C ALA A 390 2.32 0.97 -5.35
N THR A 391 3.11 1.28 -4.31
CA THR A 391 3.56 2.63 -4.01
C THR A 391 5.05 2.83 -4.31
N ALA A 392 5.38 3.81 -5.16
CA ALA A 392 6.75 4.26 -5.42
C ALA A 392 7.24 5.22 -4.34
N ASN A 393 8.57 5.30 -4.17
CA ASN A 393 9.23 6.21 -3.25
C ASN A 393 9.75 7.47 -3.95
N VAL A 394 9.31 8.65 -3.50
CA VAL A 394 9.87 9.95 -3.89
C VAL A 394 10.58 10.64 -2.73
N THR A 395 11.49 11.56 -3.06
CA THR A 395 12.15 12.45 -2.11
C THR A 395 11.24 13.60 -1.68
N GLY A 396 11.65 14.39 -0.69
CA GLY A 396 10.94 15.61 -0.27
C GLY A 396 10.81 16.68 -1.37
N SER A 397 11.60 16.57 -2.44
CA SER A 397 11.54 17.42 -3.64
C SER A 397 10.83 16.77 -4.82
N ASP A 398 10.01 15.75 -4.56
CA ASP A 398 9.18 15.02 -5.55
C ASP A 398 9.99 14.30 -6.67
N ILE A 399 11.25 13.97 -6.40
CA ILE A 399 12.10 13.21 -7.31
C ILE A 399 12.03 11.72 -6.96
N ILE A 400 11.83 10.86 -7.97
CA ILE A 400 11.84 9.41 -7.76
C ILE A 400 13.16 8.94 -7.14
N ALA A 401 13.09 8.22 -6.04
CA ALA A 401 14.29 7.64 -5.43
C ALA A 401 14.93 6.62 -6.36
N GLY A 402 16.26 6.66 -6.48
CA GLY A 402 16.99 5.77 -7.39
C GLY A 402 16.76 4.29 -7.14
N SER A 403 16.52 3.90 -5.89
CA SER A 403 16.20 2.54 -5.47
C SER A 403 14.74 2.15 -5.72
N SER A 404 13.81 3.09 -5.90
CA SER A 404 12.39 2.76 -6.11
C SER A 404 12.19 1.88 -7.34
N SER A 405 11.53 0.74 -7.17
CA SER A 405 11.16 -0.13 -8.27
C SER A 405 10.22 0.58 -9.25
N ARG A 406 10.37 0.24 -10.53
CA ARG A 406 9.64 0.85 -11.65
C ARG A 406 8.92 -0.21 -12.45
N GLY A 407 7.79 0.18 -13.01
CA GLY A 407 7.03 -0.66 -13.90
C GLY A 407 7.69 -0.90 -15.27
N PRO A 408 6.92 -1.47 -16.18
CA PRO A 408 5.56 -1.96 -15.98
C PRO A 408 5.46 -3.22 -15.11
N ALA A 409 4.23 -3.63 -14.80
CA ALA A 409 3.96 -4.99 -14.35
C ALA A 409 4.39 -5.99 -15.44
N HIS A 410 4.48 -7.27 -15.09
CA HIS A 410 4.95 -8.32 -16.00
C HIS A 410 4.18 -8.37 -17.34
N ASP A 411 2.90 -8.08 -17.31
CA ASP A 411 1.98 -8.09 -18.45
C ASP A 411 1.83 -6.71 -19.15
N GLY A 412 2.60 -5.71 -18.72
CA GLY A 412 2.63 -4.39 -19.35
C GLY A 412 1.74 -3.34 -18.69
N ARG A 413 0.94 -3.70 -17.67
CA ARG A 413 0.06 -2.76 -16.94
C ARG A 413 0.86 -1.71 -16.19
N ILE A 414 0.20 -0.57 -15.93
CA ILE A 414 0.76 0.51 -15.12
C ILE A 414 1.02 0.00 -13.70
N LYS A 415 2.26 0.06 -13.29
CA LYS A 415 2.78 -0.06 -11.94
C LYS A 415 4.07 0.78 -11.85
N PRO A 416 4.42 1.40 -10.70
CA PRO A 416 3.55 1.49 -9.51
C PRO A 416 2.24 2.21 -9.84
N ASP A 417 1.25 2.18 -8.94
CA ASP A 417 -0.01 2.91 -9.13
C ASP A 417 0.12 4.36 -8.73
N ILE A 418 0.89 4.65 -7.68
CA ILE A 418 1.03 5.98 -7.10
C ILE A 418 2.41 6.13 -6.45
N ALA A 419 2.83 7.36 -6.22
CA ALA A 419 4.05 7.69 -5.49
C ALA A 419 3.72 8.40 -4.17
N ALA A 420 4.57 8.19 -3.18
CA ALA A 420 4.53 8.88 -1.90
C ALA A 420 5.94 9.15 -1.40
N LEU A 421 6.10 10.14 -0.50
CA LEU A 421 7.38 10.38 0.14
C LEU A 421 7.79 9.15 0.95
N GLY A 422 8.88 8.55 0.64
CA GLY A 422 9.50 7.45 1.36
C GLY A 422 11.00 7.67 1.63
N THR A 423 11.50 8.88 1.54
CA THR A 423 12.91 9.23 1.74
C THR A 423 13.10 10.12 2.97
N ASN A 424 13.93 9.75 3.94
CA ASN A 424 14.20 10.46 5.19
C ASN A 424 13.03 10.59 6.16
N VAL A 425 12.33 9.49 6.48
CA VAL A 425 11.18 9.45 7.35
C VAL A 425 11.52 9.12 8.78
N PHE A 426 11.05 9.97 9.65
CA PHE A 426 11.15 9.84 11.08
C PHE A 426 9.92 9.10 11.62
N SER A 427 10.08 7.93 12.23
CA SER A 427 8.99 7.13 12.79
C SER A 427 9.44 6.25 13.94
N CYS A 428 8.48 5.62 14.60
CA CYS A 428 8.66 4.79 15.78
C CYS A 428 9.72 3.70 15.60
N LEU A 429 10.47 3.46 16.64
CA LEU A 429 11.39 2.34 16.82
C LEU A 429 11.29 1.87 18.27
N ALA A 430 11.18 0.59 18.47
CA ALA A 430 11.12 0.04 19.83
C ALA A 430 12.50 0.03 20.50
N PRO A 431 12.53 0.11 21.84
CA PRO A 431 11.46 0.55 22.72
C PRO A 431 11.45 2.08 22.84
N ASN A 432 10.32 2.71 22.59
CA ASN A 432 10.12 4.16 22.79
C ASN A 432 11.24 5.04 22.21
N ASP A 433 11.59 4.84 20.94
CA ASP A 433 12.60 5.61 20.20
C ASP A 433 12.06 5.91 18.79
N TYR A 434 12.78 6.73 18.03
CA TYR A 434 12.50 7.04 16.65
C TYR A 434 13.76 6.94 15.81
N ARG A 435 13.57 6.60 14.55
CA ARG A 435 14.66 6.61 13.58
C ARG A 435 14.20 7.14 12.24
N SER A 436 15.13 7.71 11.57
CA SER A 436 14.96 8.07 10.16
C SER A 436 15.59 7.02 9.23
N ILE A 437 14.81 6.34 8.37
CA ILE A 437 15.27 5.28 7.42
C ILE A 437 14.79 5.53 5.93
N THR A 438 15.11 4.78 4.78
CA THR A 438 14.74 5.02 3.34
C THR A 438 14.21 3.80 2.58
N GLY A 439 13.03 3.89 1.92
CA GLY A 439 12.52 2.83 1.04
C GLY A 439 11.07 3.05 0.58
N THR A 440 10.60 2.24 -0.37
CA THR A 440 9.19 2.20 -0.76
C THR A 440 8.30 1.70 0.37
N SER A 441 8.88 1.04 1.38
CA SER A 441 8.18 0.56 2.56
C SER A 441 7.62 1.66 3.45
N MET A 442 8.03 2.90 3.32
CA MET A 442 7.44 4.05 4.02
C MET A 442 6.57 4.91 3.12
N ALA A 443 6.79 4.86 1.85
CA ALA A 443 5.82 5.31 0.88
C ALA A 443 4.50 4.53 1.04
N CYS A 444 4.55 3.21 1.18
CA CYS A 444 3.41 2.33 1.41
C CYS A 444 2.56 2.72 2.63
N PRO A 445 3.09 2.78 3.86
CA PRO A 445 2.32 3.21 5.02
C PRO A 445 1.84 4.65 4.93
N GLY A 446 2.57 5.52 4.23
CA GLY A 446 2.13 6.87 3.89
C GLY A 446 0.79 6.85 3.13
N ILE A 447 0.67 5.97 2.12
CA ILE A 447 -0.59 5.76 1.38
C ILE A 447 -1.65 5.08 2.26
N ALA A 448 -1.29 4.08 3.06
CA ALA A 448 -2.25 3.39 3.92
C ALA A 448 -2.89 4.35 4.95
N GLY A 449 -2.10 5.24 5.55
CA GLY A 449 -2.61 6.25 6.47
C GLY A 449 -3.49 7.31 5.77
N VAL A 450 -3.09 7.80 4.58
CA VAL A 450 -3.97 8.69 3.80
C VAL A 450 -5.28 8.00 3.42
N LEU A 451 -5.26 6.72 3.06
CA LEU A 451 -6.50 5.97 2.82
C LEU A 451 -7.35 5.87 4.08
N ALA A 452 -6.77 5.61 5.25
CA ALA A 452 -7.52 5.60 6.50
C ALA A 452 -8.24 6.95 6.72
N GLN A 453 -7.58 8.07 6.44
CA GLN A 453 -8.21 9.40 6.48
C GLN A 453 -9.32 9.57 5.42
N LEU A 454 -9.15 9.04 4.22
CA LEU A 454 -10.19 9.11 3.17
C LEU A 454 -11.39 8.21 3.47
N TYR A 455 -11.19 7.04 4.10
CA TYR A 455 -12.30 6.21 4.61
C TYR A 455 -13.08 6.93 5.70
N ASP A 456 -12.39 7.59 6.63
CA ASP A 456 -13.00 8.44 7.65
C ASP A 456 -13.77 9.61 7.01
N ALA A 457 -13.15 10.33 6.08
CA ALA A 457 -13.81 11.38 5.31
C ALA A 457 -15.09 10.88 4.62
N TYR A 458 -15.03 9.70 3.98
CA TYR A 458 -16.19 9.12 3.30
C TYR A 458 -17.29 8.78 4.30
N ARG A 459 -16.98 8.14 5.43
CA ARG A 459 -17.95 7.82 6.49
C ARG A 459 -18.63 9.08 7.03
N GLN A 460 -17.87 10.13 7.33
CA GLN A 460 -18.43 11.39 7.83
C GLN A 460 -19.36 12.06 6.81
N ASN A 461 -19.10 11.94 5.52
CA ASN A 461 -19.93 12.53 4.45
C ASN A 461 -21.05 11.61 3.94
N ASN A 462 -21.04 10.31 4.31
CA ASN A 462 -21.99 9.31 3.80
C ASN A 462 -22.70 8.51 4.91
N ASN A 463 -23.10 9.17 6.00
CA ASN A 463 -23.89 8.60 7.10
C ASN A 463 -23.26 7.34 7.76
N GLY A 464 -21.94 7.29 7.85
CA GLY A 464 -21.19 6.19 8.45
C GLY A 464 -21.02 4.95 7.55
N ALA A 465 -21.43 5.01 6.28
CA ALA A 465 -21.24 3.91 5.33
C ALA A 465 -19.76 3.76 4.93
N ASP A 466 -19.33 2.52 4.73
CA ASP A 466 -18.01 2.25 4.19
C ASP A 466 -17.97 2.45 2.66
N PRO A 467 -16.92 3.09 2.12
CA PRO A 467 -16.72 3.12 0.67
C PRO A 467 -16.26 1.75 0.15
N GLU A 468 -16.43 1.53 -1.14
CA GLU A 468 -15.73 0.43 -1.80
C GLU A 468 -14.26 0.78 -2.06
N GLY A 469 -13.36 -0.21 -1.92
CA GLY A 469 -11.93 -0.04 -2.16
C GLY A 469 -11.60 0.42 -3.59
N GLY A 470 -12.40 -0.01 -4.57
CA GLY A 470 -12.29 0.47 -5.95
C GLY A 470 -12.53 1.98 -6.09
N LEU A 471 -13.52 2.53 -5.38
CA LEU A 471 -13.72 3.99 -5.31
C LEU A 471 -12.53 4.70 -4.66
N MET A 472 -12.05 4.17 -3.52
CA MET A 472 -10.91 4.78 -2.82
C MET A 472 -9.65 4.81 -3.69
N ARG A 473 -9.38 3.72 -4.41
CA ARG A 473 -8.28 3.67 -5.38
C ARG A 473 -8.47 4.69 -6.51
N ALA A 474 -9.66 4.78 -7.09
CA ALA A 474 -9.97 5.73 -8.16
C ALA A 474 -9.78 7.18 -7.69
N LEU A 475 -10.35 7.55 -6.53
CA LEU A 475 -10.20 8.88 -5.93
C LEU A 475 -8.74 9.23 -5.66
N LEU A 476 -7.99 8.29 -5.06
CA LEU A 476 -6.59 8.52 -4.72
C LEU A 476 -5.71 8.74 -5.96
N THR A 477 -5.87 7.90 -7.00
CA THR A 477 -5.04 7.95 -8.21
C THR A 477 -5.45 9.08 -9.16
N ASN A 478 -6.74 9.38 -9.30
CA ASN A 478 -7.21 10.49 -10.14
C ASN A 478 -6.79 11.87 -9.60
N ASN A 479 -6.66 11.97 -8.28
CA ASN A 479 -6.31 13.22 -7.60
C ASN A 479 -4.82 13.38 -7.28
N ALA A 480 -3.98 12.44 -7.69
CA ALA A 480 -2.53 12.54 -7.51
C ALA A 480 -1.94 13.76 -8.24
N ASP A 481 -0.87 14.34 -7.68
CA ASP A 481 -0.11 15.38 -8.37
C ASP A 481 0.76 14.74 -9.44
N ASP A 482 0.50 15.06 -10.70
CA ASP A 482 1.23 14.54 -11.85
C ASP A 482 2.73 14.86 -11.75
N LEU A 483 3.57 13.85 -11.79
CA LEU A 483 5.02 13.94 -11.70
C LEU A 483 5.68 13.15 -12.84
N GLY A 484 6.85 13.60 -13.24
CA GLY A 484 7.60 12.91 -14.30
C GLY A 484 7.12 13.29 -15.70
N ASN A 485 6.67 12.31 -16.46
CA ASN A 485 6.09 12.58 -17.78
C ASN A 485 4.64 13.05 -17.63
N PRO A 486 4.12 13.93 -18.53
CA PRO A 486 2.71 14.32 -18.50
C PRO A 486 1.76 13.10 -18.58
N GLY A 487 0.80 13.03 -17.67
CA GLY A 487 -0.06 11.87 -17.47
C GLY A 487 0.63 10.74 -16.72
N PRO A 488 0.08 9.51 -16.72
CA PRO A 488 0.70 8.41 -15.98
C PRO A 488 2.04 8.01 -16.59
N ASP A 489 2.95 7.46 -15.75
CA ASP A 489 4.20 6.88 -16.20
C ASP A 489 4.61 5.65 -15.35
N PHE A 490 5.62 4.90 -15.80
CA PHE A 490 6.09 3.69 -15.11
C PHE A 490 7.04 3.95 -13.92
N LYS A 491 7.25 5.21 -13.51
CA LYS A 491 8.09 5.59 -12.35
C LYS A 491 7.23 6.04 -11.18
N TYR A 492 6.26 6.91 -11.45
CA TYR A 492 5.41 7.58 -10.47
C TYR A 492 3.97 7.05 -10.47
N GLY A 493 3.60 6.18 -11.41
CA GLY A 493 2.21 5.80 -11.63
C GLY A 493 1.38 6.97 -12.11
N TYR A 494 0.27 7.24 -11.43
CA TYR A 494 -0.58 8.41 -11.68
C TYR A 494 -0.07 9.71 -11.03
N GLY A 495 1.07 9.66 -10.32
CA GLY A 495 1.69 10.82 -9.67
C GLY A 495 1.87 10.64 -8.17
N ARG A 496 2.19 11.75 -7.45
CA ARG A 496 2.32 11.75 -6.00
C ARG A 496 0.95 11.95 -5.35
N VAL A 497 0.69 11.21 -4.28
CA VAL A 497 -0.55 11.34 -3.50
C VAL A 497 -0.85 12.78 -3.07
N ASN A 498 -2.10 13.18 -3.25
CA ASN A 498 -2.67 14.41 -2.71
C ASN A 498 -3.98 14.07 -1.98
N GLY A 499 -3.85 13.82 -0.67
CA GLY A 499 -4.99 13.43 0.18
C GLY A 499 -6.07 14.51 0.26
N LEU A 500 -5.67 15.79 0.28
CA LEU A 500 -6.61 16.91 0.36
C LEU A 500 -7.51 16.98 -0.88
N ARG A 501 -6.94 16.86 -2.09
CA ARG A 501 -7.74 16.88 -3.33
C ARG A 501 -8.65 15.65 -3.43
N ALA A 502 -8.19 14.49 -2.99
CA ALA A 502 -9.03 13.29 -2.93
C ALA A 502 -10.20 13.44 -1.93
N ALA A 503 -9.96 14.02 -0.76
CA ALA A 503 -11.02 14.33 0.22
C ALA A 503 -12.04 15.35 -0.31
N LYS A 504 -11.58 16.41 -0.99
CA LYS A 504 -12.49 17.38 -1.65
C LYS A 504 -13.39 16.69 -2.68
N ALA A 505 -12.89 15.72 -3.44
CA ALA A 505 -13.74 14.97 -4.37
C ALA A 505 -14.79 14.12 -3.64
N ILE A 506 -14.52 13.64 -2.43
CA ILE A 506 -15.51 12.99 -1.55
C ILE A 506 -16.55 14.01 -1.06
N GLU A 507 -16.10 15.12 -0.51
CA GLU A 507 -16.96 16.20 0.03
C GLU A 507 -17.92 16.78 -1.04
N MET A 508 -17.43 16.90 -2.27
CA MET A 508 -18.20 17.39 -3.42
C MET A 508 -19.05 16.30 -4.09
N ASN A 509 -18.95 15.06 -3.63
CA ASN A 509 -19.62 13.90 -4.23
C ASN A 509 -19.32 13.75 -5.73
N TRP A 510 -18.05 13.98 -6.13
CA TRP A 510 -17.59 13.91 -7.52
C TRP A 510 -17.26 12.46 -7.93
N PHE A 511 -18.23 11.59 -7.77
CA PHE A 511 -18.13 10.18 -8.17
C PHE A 511 -19.52 9.58 -8.41
N ILE A 512 -19.56 8.54 -9.22
CA ILE A 512 -20.75 7.75 -9.50
C ILE A 512 -20.38 6.28 -9.67
N LYS A 513 -21.27 5.39 -9.28
CA LYS A 513 -21.17 3.95 -9.52
C LYS A 513 -22.24 3.51 -10.51
N ASP A 514 -21.86 2.65 -11.45
CA ASP A 514 -22.80 1.97 -12.33
C ASP A 514 -22.30 0.57 -12.70
N THR A 515 -23.02 -0.13 -13.56
CA THR A 515 -22.70 -1.48 -14.02
C THR A 515 -22.88 -1.57 -15.54
N ILE A 516 -21.99 -2.32 -16.20
CA ILE A 516 -22.06 -2.47 -17.66
C ILE A 516 -21.93 -3.95 -18.06
N ALA A 517 -22.76 -4.36 -19.03
CA ALA A 517 -22.73 -5.69 -19.63
C ALA A 517 -21.92 -5.70 -20.94
N GLN A 518 -21.70 -6.89 -21.47
CA GLN A 518 -21.04 -7.07 -22.76
C GLN A 518 -21.76 -6.33 -23.89
N ASN A 519 -21.04 -5.47 -24.63
CA ASN A 519 -21.51 -4.61 -25.73
C ASN A 519 -22.57 -3.55 -25.31
N GLU A 520 -22.77 -3.35 -24.04
CA GLU A 520 -23.57 -2.24 -23.51
C GLU A 520 -22.80 -0.93 -23.61
N THR A 521 -23.53 0.18 -23.65
CA THR A 521 -22.95 1.52 -23.67
C THR A 521 -23.69 2.41 -22.71
N ASP A 522 -22.95 3.02 -21.78
CA ASP A 522 -23.45 4.02 -20.85
C ASP A 522 -22.94 5.41 -21.20
N THR A 523 -23.66 6.43 -20.77
CA THR A 523 -23.24 7.83 -20.94
C THR A 523 -23.44 8.59 -19.63
N ILE A 524 -22.35 9.16 -19.12
CA ILE A 524 -22.36 9.98 -17.90
C ILE A 524 -22.07 11.42 -18.30
N ASP A 525 -22.92 12.34 -17.85
CA ASP A 525 -22.76 13.76 -18.08
C ASP A 525 -21.91 14.39 -16.95
N ILE A 526 -20.84 15.10 -17.34
CA ILE A 526 -19.93 15.79 -16.42
C ILE A 526 -19.97 17.28 -16.77
N PRO A 527 -20.71 18.10 -15.99
CA PRO A 527 -20.78 19.53 -16.24
C PRO A 527 -19.49 20.23 -15.83
N VAL A 528 -18.88 20.95 -16.76
CA VAL A 528 -17.65 21.72 -16.53
C VAL A 528 -17.97 23.21 -16.61
N PRO A 529 -17.76 23.99 -15.51
CA PRO A 529 -18.03 25.41 -15.50
C PRO A 529 -16.98 26.20 -16.30
N SER A 530 -17.30 27.46 -16.59
CA SER A 530 -16.32 28.39 -17.15
C SER A 530 -15.22 28.71 -16.14
N GLY A 531 -13.98 28.82 -16.61
CA GLY A 531 -12.82 29.15 -15.77
C GLY A 531 -12.13 27.94 -15.13
N ALA A 532 -12.54 26.72 -15.47
CA ALA A 532 -11.83 25.52 -15.09
C ALA A 532 -10.45 25.47 -15.76
N GLU A 533 -9.39 25.27 -14.97
CA GLU A 533 -8.01 25.15 -15.45
C GLU A 533 -7.62 23.71 -15.76
N GLU A 534 -8.25 22.75 -15.08
CA GLU A 534 -8.02 21.33 -15.36
C GLU A 534 -9.27 20.50 -15.05
N LEU A 535 -9.57 19.56 -15.92
CA LEU A 535 -10.55 18.50 -15.71
C LEU A 535 -9.83 17.16 -15.63
N ARG A 536 -10.05 16.39 -14.58
CA ARG A 536 -9.56 15.02 -14.40
C ARG A 536 -10.74 14.08 -14.29
N ILE A 537 -10.69 12.97 -15.00
CA ILE A 537 -11.72 11.93 -14.92
C ILE A 537 -10.99 10.58 -14.88
N MET A 538 -11.49 9.66 -14.07
CA MET A 538 -11.05 8.27 -14.05
C MET A 538 -12.24 7.33 -14.02
N VAL A 539 -12.26 6.39 -14.95
CA VAL A 539 -13.10 5.20 -14.92
C VAL A 539 -12.27 4.08 -14.31
N HIS A 540 -12.76 3.44 -13.27
CA HIS A 540 -12.08 2.34 -12.59
C HIS A 540 -13.06 1.21 -12.27
N TRP A 541 -12.62 -0.02 -12.42
CA TRP A 541 -13.39 -1.20 -12.02
C TRP A 541 -12.54 -2.20 -11.24
N THR A 542 -13.17 -2.77 -10.21
CA THR A 542 -12.58 -3.91 -9.50
C THR A 542 -12.74 -5.12 -10.42
N ASP A 543 -11.68 -5.43 -11.15
CA ASP A 543 -11.70 -6.47 -12.16
C ASP A 543 -11.62 -7.87 -11.53
N PRO A 544 -12.41 -8.85 -11.96
CA PRO A 544 -12.33 -10.22 -11.44
C PRO A 544 -10.90 -10.78 -11.51
N GLN A 545 -10.55 -11.61 -10.53
CA GLN A 545 -9.25 -12.27 -10.52
C GLN A 545 -9.02 -13.10 -11.79
N ALA A 546 -7.84 -12.97 -12.38
CA ALA A 546 -7.45 -13.84 -13.50
C ALA A 546 -7.02 -15.22 -12.99
N THR A 547 -6.91 -16.18 -13.91
CA THR A 547 -6.29 -17.46 -13.61
C THR A 547 -4.79 -17.29 -13.37
N VAL A 548 -4.22 -17.98 -12.40
CA VAL A 548 -2.77 -18.01 -12.18
C VAL A 548 -2.04 -18.35 -13.47
N ASN A 549 -0.83 -17.81 -13.64
CA ASN A 549 -0.04 -17.97 -14.86
C ASN A 549 -0.63 -17.27 -16.11
N ALA A 550 -1.65 -16.41 -15.96
CA ALA A 550 -2.17 -15.62 -17.07
C ALA A 550 -1.07 -14.67 -17.61
N GLY A 551 -0.88 -14.67 -18.93
CA GLY A 551 0.07 -13.75 -19.59
C GLY A 551 -0.47 -12.31 -19.72
N ARG A 552 -1.76 -12.11 -19.50
CA ARG A 552 -2.46 -10.82 -19.31
C ARG A 552 -3.46 -11.02 -18.18
N ALA A 553 -3.43 -10.10 -17.22
CA ALA A 553 -4.25 -10.23 -16.01
C ALA A 553 -5.67 -9.65 -16.19
N LEU A 554 -5.87 -8.69 -17.10
CA LEU A 554 -7.17 -8.08 -17.33
C LEU A 554 -8.20 -9.13 -17.81
N VAL A 555 -9.32 -9.23 -17.09
CA VAL A 555 -10.44 -10.13 -17.40
C VAL A 555 -11.54 -9.37 -18.13
N ASN A 556 -12.12 -8.37 -17.48
CA ASN A 556 -13.11 -7.49 -18.09
C ASN A 556 -12.45 -6.23 -18.63
N ASP A 557 -12.77 -5.87 -19.87
CA ASP A 557 -12.21 -4.73 -20.59
C ASP A 557 -13.35 -3.72 -20.84
N ILE A 558 -13.28 -2.58 -20.17
CA ILE A 558 -14.18 -1.43 -20.33
C ILE A 558 -13.42 -0.35 -21.07
N ASN A 559 -13.99 0.17 -22.15
CA ASN A 559 -13.45 1.30 -22.89
C ASN A 559 -14.25 2.57 -22.63
N ALA A 560 -13.57 3.68 -22.43
CA ALA A 560 -14.21 4.99 -22.28
C ALA A 560 -13.78 5.98 -23.37
N THR A 561 -14.67 6.90 -23.70
CA THR A 561 -14.40 8.01 -24.60
C THR A 561 -15.06 9.25 -24.05
N LEU A 562 -14.29 10.32 -23.85
CA LEU A 562 -14.80 11.61 -23.43
C LEU A 562 -15.14 12.47 -24.64
N LYS A 563 -16.30 13.13 -24.65
CA LYS A 563 -16.76 13.99 -25.75
C LYS A 563 -17.28 15.33 -25.26
N LEU A 564 -17.00 16.38 -26.03
CA LEU A 564 -17.67 17.66 -25.93
C LEU A 564 -17.92 18.17 -27.37
N ASN A 565 -19.19 18.31 -27.79
CA ASN A 565 -19.58 18.67 -29.13
C ASN A 565 -18.94 17.75 -30.19
N ALA A 566 -18.13 18.30 -31.11
CA ALA A 566 -17.38 17.55 -32.12
C ALA A 566 -16.03 17.01 -31.67
N SER A 567 -15.54 17.43 -30.48
CA SER A 567 -14.27 17.00 -29.93
C SER A 567 -14.41 15.69 -29.16
N SER A 568 -13.40 14.83 -29.25
CA SER A 568 -13.36 13.58 -28.47
C SER A 568 -11.93 13.28 -27.99
N TRP A 569 -11.84 12.64 -26.86
CA TRP A 569 -10.57 12.22 -26.24
C TRP A 569 -10.67 10.76 -25.82
N LEU A 570 -9.59 10.02 -26.05
CA LEU A 570 -9.36 8.69 -25.50
C LEU A 570 -8.55 8.79 -24.20
N PRO A 571 -8.52 7.74 -23.36
CA PRO A 571 -7.73 7.73 -22.13
C PRO A 571 -6.23 7.77 -22.43
N TRP A 572 -5.44 7.97 -21.36
CA TRP A 572 -4.00 7.87 -21.42
C TRP A 572 -3.52 6.41 -21.45
N VAL A 573 -2.63 6.07 -22.36
CA VAL A 573 -2.05 4.74 -22.53
C VAL A 573 -0.53 4.82 -22.61
N LEU A 574 0.15 3.92 -21.90
CA LEU A 574 1.61 3.80 -21.93
C LEU A 574 2.08 2.74 -22.94
N ASN A 575 3.30 2.91 -23.42
CA ASN A 575 3.93 1.92 -24.29
C ASN A 575 4.75 0.91 -23.47
N PRO A 576 4.27 -0.34 -23.27
CA PRO A 576 4.94 -1.35 -22.44
C PRO A 576 6.02 -2.13 -23.22
N THR A 577 6.39 -1.73 -24.43
CA THR A 577 7.45 -2.41 -25.21
C THR A 577 8.73 -2.50 -24.38
N PRO A 578 9.37 -3.68 -24.30
CA PRO A 578 10.48 -3.92 -23.39
C PRO A 578 11.80 -3.29 -23.89
N ASN A 579 11.82 -1.98 -23.94
CA ASN A 579 13.03 -1.17 -24.12
C ASN A 579 12.90 0.16 -23.34
N SER A 580 14.00 0.68 -22.86
CA SER A 580 14.04 1.85 -21.97
C SER A 580 13.47 3.13 -22.61
N THR A 581 13.59 3.32 -23.91
CA THR A 581 13.08 4.48 -24.64
C THR A 581 11.54 4.46 -24.67
N ALA A 582 10.93 3.32 -25.00
CA ALA A 582 9.48 3.16 -25.00
C ALA A 582 8.89 3.32 -23.60
N LEU A 583 9.53 2.69 -22.59
CA LEU A 583 9.07 2.76 -21.21
C LEU A 583 9.24 4.14 -20.55
N ASN A 584 10.09 4.99 -21.10
CA ASN A 584 10.27 6.38 -20.66
C ASN A 584 9.55 7.40 -21.55
N SER A 585 8.80 6.97 -22.56
CA SER A 585 8.00 7.88 -23.41
C SER A 585 6.77 8.40 -22.65
N ASN A 586 6.28 9.56 -23.08
CA ASN A 586 5.02 10.11 -22.58
C ASN A 586 3.84 9.18 -22.91
N ALA A 587 2.83 9.19 -22.07
CA ALA A 587 1.54 8.57 -22.36
C ALA A 587 0.92 9.20 -23.62
N VAL A 588 0.13 8.41 -24.35
CA VAL A 588 -0.59 8.83 -25.54
C VAL A 588 -2.07 8.56 -25.40
N ARG A 589 -2.90 9.27 -26.18
CA ARG A 589 -4.35 9.04 -26.23
C ARG A 589 -4.64 7.83 -27.12
N ALA A 590 -5.10 6.75 -26.53
CA ALA A 590 -5.45 5.52 -27.23
C ALA A 590 -6.47 4.70 -26.45
N VAL A 591 -7.01 3.65 -27.06
CA VAL A 591 -7.82 2.64 -26.35
C VAL A 591 -6.90 1.82 -25.46
N ASP A 592 -7.22 1.73 -24.17
CA ASP A 592 -6.53 0.86 -23.22
C ASP A 592 -7.19 -0.54 -23.22
N SER A 593 -6.39 -1.57 -23.28
CA SER A 593 -6.85 -2.95 -23.15
C SER A 593 -5.99 -3.75 -22.15
N LEU A 594 -5.21 -3.06 -21.34
CA LEU A 594 -4.30 -3.66 -20.36
C LEU A 594 -4.72 -3.39 -18.92
N ASN A 595 -5.14 -2.16 -18.64
CA ASN A 595 -5.41 -1.68 -17.30
C ASN A 595 -6.91 -1.76 -16.98
N ASN A 596 -7.23 -1.86 -15.69
CA ASN A 596 -8.59 -1.74 -15.15
C ASN A 596 -8.89 -0.32 -14.66
N SER A 597 -8.25 0.66 -15.27
CA SER A 597 -8.47 2.10 -15.03
C SER A 597 -8.20 2.88 -16.31
N GLU A 598 -9.05 3.84 -16.64
CA GLU A 598 -8.88 4.74 -17.76
C GLU A 598 -8.95 6.19 -17.30
N GLN A 599 -7.88 6.95 -17.49
CA GLN A 599 -7.75 8.33 -17.05
C GLN A 599 -7.79 9.33 -18.21
N PHE A 600 -8.51 10.43 -17.97
CA PHE A 600 -8.54 11.61 -18.83
C PHE A 600 -8.09 12.83 -18.01
N THR A 601 -7.16 13.62 -18.54
CA THR A 601 -6.80 14.93 -18.00
C THR A 601 -6.85 15.95 -19.13
N LEU A 602 -7.59 17.03 -18.95
CA LEU A 602 -7.68 18.12 -19.93
C LEU A 602 -7.26 19.42 -19.24
N GLY A 603 -6.20 20.05 -19.74
CA GLY A 603 -5.83 21.41 -19.32
C GLY A 603 -6.72 22.45 -20.01
N GLN A 604 -7.15 23.46 -19.28
CA GLN A 604 -8.02 24.54 -19.76
C GLN A 604 -9.23 24.02 -20.57
N PRO A 605 -10.07 23.14 -19.96
CA PRO A 605 -11.22 22.57 -20.64
C PRO A 605 -12.21 23.68 -21.01
N ASN A 606 -12.83 23.56 -22.18
CA ASN A 606 -13.96 24.40 -22.51
C ASN A 606 -15.13 24.13 -21.55
N ASN A 607 -15.90 25.16 -21.20
CA ASN A 607 -17.12 24.96 -20.44
C ASN A 607 -18.17 24.20 -21.25
N GLY A 608 -18.98 23.39 -20.56
CA GLY A 608 -20.07 22.61 -21.16
C GLY A 608 -20.26 21.24 -20.53
N ASP A 609 -21.27 20.53 -21.03
CA ASP A 609 -21.62 19.20 -20.55
C ASP A 609 -20.83 18.14 -21.32
N TYR A 610 -19.74 17.68 -20.70
CA TYR A 610 -18.96 16.59 -21.25
C TYR A 610 -19.71 15.28 -21.10
N LYS A 611 -19.70 14.49 -22.17
CA LYS A 611 -20.28 13.14 -22.18
C LYS A 611 -19.17 12.11 -22.09
N LEU A 612 -19.11 11.39 -20.99
CA LEU A 612 -18.25 10.23 -20.84
C LEU A 612 -19.02 9.00 -21.31
N ILE A 613 -18.63 8.47 -22.44
CA ILE A 613 -19.23 7.27 -23.06
C ILE A 613 -18.40 6.07 -22.63
N ILE A 614 -19.04 5.11 -21.96
CA ILE A 614 -18.43 3.91 -21.39
C ILE A 614 -18.98 2.70 -22.12
N ASN A 615 -18.13 1.77 -22.51
CA ASN A 615 -18.46 0.65 -23.37
C ASN A 615 -17.94 -0.67 -22.79
N GLY A 616 -18.79 -1.64 -22.58
CA GLY A 616 -18.42 -2.99 -22.20
C GLY A 616 -17.80 -3.75 -23.37
N SER A 617 -16.52 -3.50 -23.65
CA SER A 617 -15.81 -3.99 -24.82
C SER A 617 -15.59 -5.51 -24.78
N SER A 618 -15.18 -6.04 -23.63
CA SER A 618 -15.01 -7.46 -23.39
C SER A 618 -15.33 -7.80 -21.94
N ILE A 619 -16.53 -8.26 -21.66
CA ILE A 619 -17.03 -8.53 -20.29
C ILE A 619 -17.33 -10.03 -20.14
N PRO A 620 -16.32 -10.91 -20.17
CA PRO A 620 -16.52 -12.34 -20.02
C PRO A 620 -17.01 -12.78 -18.63
N SER A 621 -16.87 -11.91 -17.63
CA SER A 621 -17.33 -12.14 -16.26
C SER A 621 -18.13 -10.94 -15.79
N GLY A 622 -19.41 -10.85 -16.19
CA GLY A 622 -20.20 -9.65 -15.93
C GLY A 622 -21.62 -9.93 -15.45
N PRO A 623 -22.42 -8.87 -15.26
CA PRO A 623 -22.07 -7.46 -15.52
C PRO A 623 -20.94 -6.95 -14.62
N GLN A 624 -20.14 -5.99 -15.12
CA GLN A 624 -19.03 -5.38 -14.41
C GLN A 624 -19.48 -4.07 -13.75
N GLY A 625 -19.34 -3.99 -12.42
CA GLY A 625 -19.47 -2.73 -11.70
C GLY A 625 -18.25 -1.84 -11.94
N TYR A 626 -18.48 -0.55 -12.13
CA TYR A 626 -17.42 0.44 -12.30
C TYR A 626 -17.71 1.73 -11.54
N TRP A 627 -16.65 2.46 -11.23
CA TRP A 627 -16.67 3.79 -10.64
C TRP A 627 -16.18 4.82 -11.66
N VAL A 628 -16.86 5.95 -11.72
CA VAL A 628 -16.33 7.16 -12.34
C VAL A 628 -16.10 8.18 -11.26
N THR A 629 -14.90 8.74 -11.22
CA THR A 629 -14.61 9.92 -10.39
C THR A 629 -14.06 11.04 -11.27
N TRP A 630 -14.41 12.27 -10.94
CA TRP A 630 -13.89 13.44 -11.63
C TRP A 630 -13.45 14.49 -10.64
N THR A 631 -12.64 15.42 -11.10
CA THR A 631 -12.19 16.60 -10.34
C THR A 631 -12.03 17.76 -11.28
N ILE A 632 -12.59 18.90 -10.90
CA ILE A 632 -12.47 20.17 -11.60
C ILE A 632 -11.55 21.07 -10.77
N ILE A 633 -10.43 21.50 -11.34
CA ILE A 633 -9.47 22.38 -10.70
C ILE A 633 -9.63 23.76 -11.34
N ASN A 634 -9.92 24.77 -10.52
CA ASN A 634 -10.03 26.18 -10.95
C ASN A 634 -8.68 26.88 -10.87
N ASP A 635 -8.59 28.15 -11.36
CA ASP A 635 -7.39 28.98 -11.17
C ASP A 635 -7.32 29.50 -9.73
N GLU A 636 -7.06 28.58 -8.82
CA GLU A 636 -6.95 28.83 -7.40
C GLU A 636 -5.55 28.46 -6.92
N VAL A 637 -5.08 29.20 -5.91
CA VAL A 637 -3.91 28.84 -5.14
C VAL A 637 -4.38 28.51 -3.73
N GLU A 638 -3.90 27.42 -3.14
CA GLU A 638 -4.32 26.97 -1.82
C GLU A 638 -3.11 26.62 -0.97
N LEU A 639 -2.92 27.30 0.16
CA LEU A 639 -1.90 26.97 1.16
C LEU A 639 -2.28 25.64 1.84
N THR A 640 -1.40 24.67 1.76
CA THR A 640 -1.61 23.35 2.38
C THR A 640 -0.73 23.13 3.61
N TYR A 641 0.29 23.98 3.80
CA TYR A 641 1.06 24.05 5.05
C TYR A 641 1.91 25.35 5.10
N PRO A 642 1.88 26.13 6.19
CA PRO A 642 0.86 26.07 7.26
C PRO A 642 -0.51 26.44 6.69
N ILE A 643 -1.60 25.87 7.26
CA ILE A 643 -2.96 26.21 6.84
C ILE A 643 -3.56 27.34 7.70
N GLY A 644 -3.03 27.55 8.89
CA GLY A 644 -3.48 28.56 9.88
C GLY A 644 -3.92 27.91 11.19
N GLY A 645 -3.77 28.67 12.28
CA GLY A 645 -4.10 28.17 13.62
C GLY A 645 -2.99 27.35 14.29
N GLU A 646 -1.98 26.90 13.56
CA GLU A 646 -0.81 26.22 14.13
C GLU A 646 -0.06 27.10 15.10
N VAL A 647 0.68 26.48 16.01
CA VAL A 647 1.67 27.18 16.84
C VAL A 647 3.06 26.64 16.50
N LEU A 648 3.93 27.50 16.02
CA LEU A 648 5.26 27.16 15.52
C LEU A 648 6.36 27.69 16.46
N PRO A 649 7.53 27.04 16.52
CA PRO A 649 8.67 27.60 17.23
C PRO A 649 9.20 28.85 16.51
N PRO A 650 9.64 29.87 17.24
CA PRO A 650 10.34 31.02 16.66
C PRO A 650 11.74 30.64 16.16
N LEU A 651 12.29 31.43 15.23
CA LEU A 651 13.62 31.24 14.64
C LEU A 651 13.89 29.86 14.02
N THR A 652 12.84 29.21 13.58
CA THR A 652 12.89 27.87 12.99
C THR A 652 12.56 27.91 11.50
N THR A 653 13.30 27.19 10.68
CA THR A 653 12.99 27.07 9.26
C THR A 653 11.87 26.05 9.08
N ILE A 654 10.75 26.49 8.51
CA ILE A 654 9.59 25.66 8.19
C ILE A 654 9.42 25.55 6.68
N PRO A 655 8.87 24.42 6.15
CA PRO A 655 8.41 24.37 4.78
C PRO A 655 7.12 25.20 4.62
N LEU A 656 6.95 25.82 3.46
CA LEU A 656 5.63 26.24 2.97
C LEU A 656 5.25 25.34 1.81
N ARG A 657 3.97 24.92 1.77
CA ARG A 657 3.43 24.10 0.69
C ARG A 657 2.09 24.63 0.24
N TRP A 658 1.82 24.50 -1.06
CA TRP A 658 0.57 24.92 -1.68
C TRP A 658 0.19 24.04 -2.84
N ASP A 659 -1.08 24.04 -3.18
CA ASP A 659 -1.60 23.49 -4.41
C ASP A 659 -2.01 24.63 -5.36
N ALA A 660 -1.85 24.40 -6.64
CA ALA A 660 -2.26 25.29 -7.70
C ALA A 660 -2.28 24.51 -9.02
N PRO A 661 -3.12 24.88 -10.00
CA PRO A 661 -3.06 24.29 -11.33
C PRO A 661 -1.74 24.66 -12.03
N ASN A 662 -1.41 23.96 -13.12
CA ASN A 662 -0.32 24.37 -13.99
C ASN A 662 -0.66 25.73 -14.63
N GLY A 663 0.33 26.61 -14.75
CA GLY A 663 0.11 27.95 -15.28
C GLY A 663 1.40 28.71 -15.49
N THR A 664 1.30 29.93 -15.97
CA THR A 664 2.41 30.82 -16.20
C THR A 664 2.52 31.86 -15.07
N GLY A 665 3.70 32.42 -14.87
CA GLY A 665 3.96 33.41 -13.83
C GLY A 665 4.45 32.78 -12.51
N ASN A 666 5.31 33.50 -11.82
CA ASN A 666 5.88 33.08 -10.54
C ASN A 666 4.87 33.32 -9.40
N PHE A 667 4.99 32.53 -8.36
CA PHE A 667 4.29 32.78 -7.09
C PHE A 667 5.00 33.87 -6.31
N SER A 668 4.23 34.79 -5.70
CA SER A 668 4.69 35.73 -4.66
C SER A 668 4.38 35.10 -3.30
N LEU A 669 5.40 35.03 -2.44
CA LEU A 669 5.29 34.48 -1.08
C LEU A 669 5.51 35.64 -0.09
N GLU A 670 4.51 35.86 0.75
CA GLU A 670 4.48 37.01 1.67
C GLU A 670 4.05 36.56 3.06
N PHE A 671 4.47 37.31 4.06
CA PHE A 671 4.00 37.13 5.45
C PHE A 671 3.59 38.45 6.07
N SER A 672 2.70 38.36 7.03
CA SER A 672 2.29 39.44 7.92
C SER A 672 2.64 39.06 9.35
N SER A 673 3.20 39.98 10.10
CA SER A 673 3.44 39.84 11.56
C SER A 673 2.40 40.61 12.40
N ASN A 674 1.34 41.12 11.80
CA ASN A 674 0.33 41.96 12.45
C ASN A 674 -1.11 41.54 12.09
N GLY A 675 -1.32 40.24 11.94
CA GLY A 675 -2.66 39.67 11.72
C GLY A 675 -3.25 39.94 10.35
N GLY A 676 -2.41 40.11 9.31
CA GLY A 676 -2.85 40.37 7.94
C GLY A 676 -3.06 41.82 7.56
N ASN A 677 -2.77 42.81 8.48
CA ASN A 677 -2.95 44.22 8.17
C ASN A 677 -1.93 44.78 7.17
N SER A 678 -0.73 44.20 7.11
CA SER A 678 0.29 44.52 6.11
C SER A 678 1.13 43.27 5.82
N PHE A 679 1.60 43.15 4.58
CA PHE A 679 2.38 42.01 4.12
C PHE A 679 3.78 42.44 3.64
N THR A 680 4.75 41.59 3.89
CA THR A 680 6.11 41.72 3.40
C THR A 680 6.44 40.49 2.55
N GLN A 681 6.85 40.72 1.30
CA GLN A 681 7.32 39.65 0.42
C GLN A 681 8.69 39.14 0.90
N PHE A 682 8.83 37.85 1.07
CA PHE A 682 10.08 37.20 1.49
C PHE A 682 10.68 36.31 0.39
N ALA A 683 9.87 35.82 -0.57
CA ALA A 683 10.36 35.00 -1.65
C ALA A 683 9.45 35.06 -2.90
N THR A 684 10.00 34.60 -4.02
CA THR A 684 9.24 34.21 -5.21
C THR A 684 9.56 32.78 -5.55
N ALA A 685 8.57 32.02 -6.09
CA ALA A 685 8.77 30.65 -6.52
C ALA A 685 8.34 30.47 -7.98
N PRO A 686 9.05 29.65 -8.79
CA PRO A 686 8.66 29.36 -10.18
C PRO A 686 7.25 28.78 -10.28
N SER A 687 6.59 28.96 -11.43
CA SER A 687 5.24 28.42 -11.69
C SER A 687 5.12 26.90 -11.50
N SER A 688 6.22 26.16 -11.66
CA SER A 688 6.28 24.70 -11.43
C SER A 688 6.48 24.31 -9.97
N SER A 689 6.82 25.25 -9.07
CA SER A 689 7.06 24.95 -7.66
C SER A 689 5.74 24.85 -6.89
N ARG A 690 5.71 23.94 -5.91
CA ARG A 690 4.61 23.78 -4.93
C ARG A 690 5.13 23.81 -3.50
N GLN A 691 6.36 24.32 -3.31
CA GLN A 691 7.00 24.43 -2.01
C GLN A 691 8.04 25.53 -1.95
N SER A 692 8.27 26.05 -0.75
CA SER A 692 9.33 26.99 -0.38
C SER A 692 9.70 26.78 1.09
N THR A 693 10.62 27.57 1.61
CA THR A 693 10.95 27.58 3.05
C THR A 693 10.86 28.99 3.60
N PHE A 694 10.57 29.10 4.90
CA PHE A 694 10.50 30.37 5.62
C PHE A 694 11.09 30.19 7.02
N GLN A 695 11.89 31.16 7.45
CA GLN A 695 12.37 31.24 8.83
C GLN A 695 11.38 32.05 9.67
N THR A 696 10.75 31.43 10.67
CA THR A 696 9.81 32.07 11.56
C THR A 696 10.48 33.25 12.33
N PRO A 697 9.81 34.41 12.44
CA PRO A 697 10.37 35.54 13.15
C PRO A 697 10.37 35.30 14.67
N ASN A 698 11.09 36.17 15.39
CA ASN A 698 11.05 36.18 16.85
C ASN A 698 9.98 37.18 17.34
N GLY A 699 9.22 36.84 18.36
CA GLY A 699 8.44 37.78 19.16
C GLY A 699 7.14 38.34 18.58
N VAL A 700 6.52 37.69 17.59
CA VAL A 700 5.25 38.15 16.96
C VAL A 700 3.95 37.67 17.65
N GLY A 701 4.04 36.81 18.66
CA GLY A 701 2.82 36.27 19.32
C GLY A 701 1.93 35.50 18.36
N ASP A 702 0.60 35.73 18.42
CA ASP A 702 -0.42 35.00 17.65
C ASP A 702 -0.88 35.75 16.39
N SER A 703 0.01 36.43 15.69
CA SER A 703 -0.36 37.32 14.59
C SER A 703 0.35 37.03 13.25
N LEU A 704 1.03 35.87 13.11
CA LEU A 704 1.68 35.50 11.86
C LEU A 704 0.64 35.00 10.86
N VAL A 705 0.60 35.56 9.65
CA VAL A 705 -0.26 35.16 8.55
C VAL A 705 0.59 35.04 7.30
N PHE A 706 0.44 33.95 6.54
CA PHE A 706 1.05 33.82 5.21
C PHE A 706 0.04 34.17 4.12
N ARG A 707 0.57 34.69 3.02
CA ARG A 707 -0.15 34.91 1.78
C ARG A 707 0.67 34.38 0.61
N ILE A 708 -0.01 33.68 -0.28
CA ILE A 708 0.56 33.27 -1.56
C ILE A 708 -0.32 33.80 -2.67
N SER A 709 0.29 34.26 -3.78
CA SER A 709 -0.46 34.72 -4.95
C SER A 709 0.26 34.41 -6.25
N ARG A 710 -0.53 34.19 -7.31
CA ARG A 710 -0.10 34.04 -8.69
C ARG A 710 -1.13 34.74 -9.61
N GLY A 711 -0.75 35.86 -10.24
CA GLY A 711 -1.72 36.67 -10.99
C GLY A 711 -2.80 37.25 -10.06
N SER A 712 -4.06 36.93 -10.37
CA SER A 712 -5.22 37.30 -9.53
C SER A 712 -5.55 36.30 -8.44
N ALA A 713 -5.08 35.05 -8.55
CA ALA A 713 -5.32 34.01 -7.56
C ALA A 713 -4.49 34.28 -6.30
N THR A 714 -5.12 34.30 -5.15
CA THR A 714 -4.50 34.57 -3.85
C THR A 714 -5.15 33.74 -2.77
N ASP A 715 -4.30 33.22 -1.87
CA ASP A 715 -4.75 32.52 -0.68
C ASP A 715 -3.96 32.99 0.56
N LEU A 716 -4.60 32.87 1.71
CA LEU A 716 -4.05 33.21 3.01
C LEU A 716 -4.22 32.02 3.97
N THR A 717 -3.39 31.93 4.99
CA THR A 717 -3.65 31.01 6.09
C THR A 717 -5.01 31.32 6.73
N ASP A 718 -5.83 30.27 6.93
CA ASP A 718 -7.23 30.38 7.40
C ASP A 718 -7.38 31.06 8.77
N ALA A 719 -6.34 31.02 9.59
CA ALA A 719 -6.26 31.72 10.85
C ALA A 719 -4.83 32.16 11.16
N PRO A 720 -4.61 33.18 12.01
CA PRO A 720 -3.29 33.57 12.43
C PRO A 720 -2.56 32.43 13.17
N ILE A 721 -1.27 32.29 12.88
CA ILE A 721 -0.36 31.31 13.45
C ILE A 721 0.28 31.89 14.70
N GLY A 722 0.35 31.10 15.79
CA GLY A 722 1.03 31.46 17.02
C GLY A 722 2.54 31.14 16.96
N LEU A 723 3.33 31.91 17.72
CA LEU A 723 4.76 31.62 17.86
C LEU A 723 5.13 31.51 19.34
N VAL A 724 5.54 30.34 19.79
CA VAL A 724 6.11 30.05 21.09
C VAL A 724 7.08 28.87 21.01
N GLY A 725 8.17 28.92 21.77
CA GLY A 725 9.10 27.79 21.91
C GLY A 725 8.45 26.61 22.67
N TYR A 726 9.11 25.50 22.72
CA TYR A 726 8.70 24.37 23.53
C TYR A 726 9.58 24.23 24.78
N PRO A 727 9.03 23.71 25.91
CA PRO A 727 9.80 23.49 27.14
C PRO A 727 10.97 22.51 26.92
N ALA A 728 12.07 22.76 27.59
CA ALA A 728 13.27 21.93 27.53
C ALA A 728 13.71 21.53 28.95
N ASN A 729 14.61 20.55 29.04
CA ASN A 729 15.12 20.04 30.31
C ASN A 729 14.01 19.65 31.31
N LEU A 730 13.09 18.80 30.82
CA LEU A 730 12.06 18.19 31.68
C LEU A 730 12.73 17.28 32.69
N GLN A 731 12.45 17.50 33.97
CA GLN A 731 13.06 16.76 35.08
C GLN A 731 11.99 16.27 36.07
N LEU A 732 12.16 15.05 36.56
CA LEU A 732 11.47 14.53 37.73
C LEU A 732 12.23 14.99 38.98
N ASN A 733 11.62 15.82 39.84
CA ASN A 733 12.24 16.33 41.05
C ASN A 733 12.12 15.33 42.20
N TRP A 734 10.95 14.76 42.40
CA TRP A 734 10.66 13.71 43.35
C TRP A 734 9.39 12.93 43.00
N ALA A 735 9.26 11.68 43.52
CA ALA A 735 8.09 10.84 43.43
C ALA A 735 7.80 10.19 44.78
N CYS A 736 6.64 10.51 45.37
CA CYS A 736 6.08 10.04 46.63
C CYS A 736 4.93 9.04 46.40
N PRO A 737 4.34 8.44 47.45
CA PRO A 737 3.36 7.35 47.27
C PRO A 737 2.12 7.68 46.47
N ASP A 738 1.68 8.94 46.38
CA ASP A 738 0.46 9.38 45.72
C ASP A 738 0.68 10.57 44.76
N SER A 739 1.94 11.02 44.64
CA SER A 739 2.25 12.23 43.88
C SER A 739 3.67 12.25 43.34
N PHE A 740 3.92 13.02 42.26
CA PHE A 740 5.28 13.35 41.82
C PHE A 740 5.36 14.78 41.31
N ASN A 741 6.51 15.41 41.50
CA ASN A 741 6.76 16.78 41.06
C ASN A 741 7.79 16.81 39.95
N VAL A 742 7.49 17.67 38.97
CA VAL A 742 8.30 17.86 37.79
C VAL A 742 8.63 19.34 37.56
N SER A 743 9.70 19.58 36.81
CA SER A 743 10.09 20.94 36.40
C SER A 743 10.68 20.96 35.01
N TRP A 744 10.74 22.14 34.41
CA TRP A 744 11.28 22.41 33.08
C TRP A 744 11.86 23.82 32.99
N ASN A 745 12.64 24.10 31.92
CA ASN A 745 13.12 25.43 31.71
C ASN A 745 12.00 26.38 31.24
N SER A 746 12.02 27.60 31.72
CA SER A 746 11.06 28.63 31.29
C SER A 746 11.23 28.92 29.80
N VAL A 747 10.08 29.11 29.09
CA VAL A 747 10.02 29.46 27.67
C VAL A 747 9.78 30.94 27.52
N SER A 748 10.61 31.61 26.71
CA SER A 748 10.49 33.06 26.46
C SER A 748 9.12 33.37 25.84
N ASN A 749 8.44 34.39 26.35
CA ASN A 749 7.13 34.85 25.92
C ASN A 749 5.98 33.83 26.13
N ALA A 750 6.17 32.75 26.88
CA ALA A 750 5.08 31.89 27.28
C ALA A 750 4.17 32.61 28.31
N SER A 751 2.86 32.52 28.13
CA SER A 751 1.88 32.98 29.13
C SER A 751 1.60 31.97 30.23
N GLY A 752 1.97 30.71 30.00
CA GLY A 752 1.78 29.58 30.89
C GLY A 752 2.16 28.27 30.20
N TYR A 753 1.78 27.17 30.79
CA TYR A 753 2.10 25.81 30.34
C TYR A 753 0.90 24.91 30.51
N VAL A 754 0.72 23.99 29.58
CA VAL A 754 -0.19 22.84 29.69
C VAL A 754 0.66 21.62 30.03
N VAL A 755 0.29 20.92 31.08
CA VAL A 755 0.94 19.66 31.48
C VAL A 755 0.12 18.46 31.02
N TYR A 756 0.81 17.43 30.56
CA TYR A 756 0.23 16.25 29.93
C TYR A 756 0.65 14.98 30.65
N MET A 757 -0.21 13.99 30.64
CA MET A 757 0.09 12.60 31.03
C MET A 757 -0.50 11.64 30.02
N LEU A 758 0.19 10.53 29.78
CA LEU A 758 -0.30 9.48 28.87
C LEU A 758 -1.56 8.85 29.49
N GLY A 759 -2.68 8.99 28.76
CA GLY A 759 -3.95 8.33 29.03
C GLY A 759 -3.98 6.90 28.47
N GLN A 760 -5.14 6.46 27.99
CA GLN A 760 -5.28 5.12 27.39
C GLN A 760 -4.66 5.05 25.99
N GLU A 761 -4.86 6.06 25.17
CA GLU A 761 -4.41 6.09 23.77
C GLU A 761 -3.50 7.28 23.46
N TYR A 762 -3.75 8.44 24.12
CA TYR A 762 -3.08 9.71 23.79
C TYR A 762 -2.51 10.39 25.02
N MET A 763 -1.65 11.39 24.78
CA MET A 763 -1.19 12.30 25.81
C MET A 763 -2.29 13.31 26.13
N ASP A 764 -2.97 13.11 27.25
CA ASP A 764 -4.10 13.94 27.71
C ASP A 764 -3.60 15.16 28.49
N ALA A 765 -4.19 16.33 28.21
CA ALA A 765 -3.98 17.53 29.01
C ALA A 765 -4.58 17.34 30.43
N VAL A 766 -3.74 17.47 31.45
CA VAL A 766 -4.13 17.26 32.83
C VAL A 766 -4.52 18.58 33.50
N ASP A 767 -3.69 19.62 33.29
CA ASP A 767 -3.87 20.92 33.93
C ASP A 767 -3.05 22.01 33.21
N THR A 768 -3.22 23.25 33.66
CA THR A 768 -2.45 24.42 33.24
C THR A 768 -1.78 25.10 34.43
N THR A 769 -0.57 25.63 34.21
CA THR A 769 0.17 26.36 35.24
C THR A 769 0.93 27.56 34.67
N THR A 770 1.13 28.59 35.44
CA THR A 770 2.04 29.69 35.10
C THR A 770 3.46 29.48 35.62
N ASN A 771 3.66 28.48 36.47
CA ASN A 771 4.95 28.10 37.01
C ASN A 771 5.69 27.17 36.03
N ASN A 772 6.98 27.06 36.16
CA ASN A 772 7.81 26.09 35.42
C ASN A 772 8.05 24.80 36.19
N SER A 773 7.09 24.45 37.05
CA SER A 773 6.99 23.20 37.79
C SER A 773 5.54 22.84 38.04
N TYR A 774 5.27 21.54 38.21
CA TYR A 774 3.92 21.01 38.52
C TYR A 774 3.99 19.75 39.39
N THR A 775 2.98 19.54 40.22
CA THR A 775 2.84 18.32 41.04
C THR A 775 1.60 17.56 40.56
N PHE A 776 1.81 16.34 40.06
CA PHE A 776 0.74 15.39 39.77
C PHE A 776 0.34 14.68 41.05
N TYR A 777 -0.96 14.50 41.25
CA TYR A 777 -1.56 13.84 42.42
C TYR A 777 -2.40 12.64 42.02
N ASN A 778 -2.78 11.81 43.02
CA ASN A 778 -3.63 10.62 42.84
C ASN A 778 -3.02 9.60 41.88
N ILE A 779 -1.74 9.36 41.98
CA ILE A 779 -1.01 8.43 41.13
C ILE A 779 -0.60 7.16 41.92
N ASN A 780 -0.52 6.03 41.18
CA ASN A 780 0.07 4.82 41.73
C ASN A 780 1.60 4.86 41.50
N PRO A 781 2.43 4.86 42.57
CA PRO A 781 3.88 4.95 42.42
C PRO A 781 4.50 3.73 41.74
N SER A 782 3.80 2.59 41.70
CA SER A 782 4.26 1.34 41.06
C SER A 782 4.08 1.35 39.56
N ASN A 783 3.41 2.35 38.99
CA ASN A 783 3.19 2.45 37.57
C ASN A 783 4.30 3.26 36.86
N THR A 784 4.64 2.85 35.65
CA THR A 784 5.33 3.72 34.68
C THR A 784 4.37 4.80 34.23
N ILE A 785 4.79 6.06 34.27
CA ILE A 785 3.99 7.22 33.87
C ILE A 785 4.78 8.05 32.88
N TRP A 786 4.19 8.28 31.70
CA TRP A 786 4.74 9.20 30.70
C TRP A 786 4.08 10.56 30.83
N TRP A 787 4.87 11.62 30.85
CA TRP A 787 4.40 13.00 30.99
C TRP A 787 5.16 13.96 30.08
N SER A 788 4.54 15.07 29.78
CA SER A 788 5.14 16.13 28.96
C SER A 788 4.53 17.49 29.25
N VAL A 789 5.05 18.54 28.62
CA VAL A 789 4.62 19.92 28.81
C VAL A 789 4.64 20.67 27.48
N ALA A 790 3.65 21.53 27.24
CA ALA A 790 3.62 22.50 26.14
C ALA A 790 3.57 23.92 26.70
N ALA A 791 4.18 24.88 26.04
CA ALA A 791 4.06 26.29 26.38
C ALA A 791 2.82 26.91 25.72
N LEU A 792 2.20 27.88 26.38
CA LEU A 792 1.11 28.70 25.85
C LEU A 792 1.64 29.99 25.25
N THR A 793 1.14 30.37 24.08
CA THR A 793 1.42 31.70 23.49
C THR A 793 0.86 32.82 24.36
N PRO A 794 1.22 34.08 24.14
CA PRO A 794 0.57 35.21 24.83
C PRO A 794 -0.97 35.27 24.68
N GLY A 795 -1.52 34.75 23.57
CA GLY A 795 -2.94 34.66 23.32
C GLY A 795 -3.58 33.34 23.83
N GLY A 796 -2.81 32.49 24.51
CA GLY A 796 -3.32 31.25 25.11
C GLY A 796 -3.40 30.06 24.17
N LYS A 797 -2.84 30.09 22.95
CA LYS A 797 -2.76 28.94 22.06
C LYS A 797 -1.69 27.96 22.55
N VAL A 798 -1.96 26.68 22.44
CA VAL A 798 -1.06 25.60 22.88
C VAL A 798 0.04 25.39 21.85
N GLY A 799 1.30 25.52 22.26
CA GLY A 799 2.49 25.25 21.45
C GLY A 799 2.80 23.77 21.31
N LYS A 800 3.86 23.47 20.54
CA LYS A 800 4.36 22.10 20.44
C LYS A 800 4.75 21.56 21.82
N ARG A 801 4.31 20.36 22.16
CA ARG A 801 4.68 19.63 23.36
C ARG A 801 6.16 19.22 23.29
N ALA A 802 6.85 19.25 24.42
CA ALA A 802 8.18 18.64 24.55
C ALA A 802 8.14 17.11 24.35
N VAL A 803 9.29 16.50 24.08
CA VAL A 803 9.45 15.06 24.10
C VAL A 803 9.04 14.55 25.50
N ALA A 804 8.19 13.52 25.53
CA ALA A 804 7.70 12.98 26.79
C ALA A 804 8.82 12.31 27.60
N VAL A 805 8.70 12.39 28.91
CA VAL A 805 9.65 11.81 29.88
C VAL A 805 8.95 10.74 30.69
N GLU A 806 9.69 9.65 30.95
CA GLU A 806 9.23 8.54 31.76
C GLU A 806 9.49 8.78 33.25
N LYS A 807 8.47 8.62 34.10
CA LYS A 807 8.62 8.35 35.52
C LYS A 807 8.59 6.83 35.73
N THR A 808 9.73 6.25 36.06
CA THR A 808 9.86 4.82 36.32
C THR A 808 9.08 4.40 37.59
N PRO A 809 8.70 3.10 37.74
CA PRO A 809 8.09 2.60 38.96
C PRO A 809 8.95 2.85 40.21
N GLY A 810 8.28 3.11 41.32
CA GLY A 810 8.91 3.30 42.62
C GLY A 810 8.94 4.75 43.08
N LEU A 811 9.44 4.93 44.32
CA LEU A 811 9.66 6.24 44.95
C LEU A 811 11.03 6.79 44.54
N GLN A 812 11.12 8.10 44.41
CA GLN A 812 12.38 8.77 44.05
C GLN A 812 12.48 10.13 44.74
N GLY A 813 13.50 10.35 45.55
CA GLY A 813 13.71 11.63 46.20
C GLY A 813 12.59 12.09 47.14
N CYS A 814 11.75 11.14 47.61
CA CYS A 814 10.62 11.46 48.47
C CYS A 814 11.10 11.62 49.91
N LEU A 815 11.04 12.83 50.41
CA LEU A 815 11.26 13.11 51.84
C LEU A 815 9.91 13.01 52.57
N LEU A 816 9.65 11.87 53.17
CA LEU A 816 8.48 11.70 54.04
C LEU A 816 8.83 12.21 55.43
N THR A 817 7.93 12.99 56.08
CA THR A 817 8.13 13.54 57.44
C THR A 817 8.32 12.48 58.52
N ASN A 818 8.05 11.23 58.21
CA ASN A 818 8.29 10.06 59.09
C ASN A 818 8.96 8.91 58.30
N ASP A 819 9.95 9.23 57.52
CA ASP A 819 10.66 8.22 56.70
C ASP A 819 11.61 7.41 57.60
N VAL A 820 11.53 6.09 57.48
CA VAL A 820 12.36 5.17 58.26
C VAL A 820 13.38 4.53 57.33
N ILE A 821 14.62 4.89 57.48
CA ILE A 821 15.72 4.34 56.68
C ILE A 821 16.37 3.20 57.48
N ILE A 822 16.53 2.04 56.83
CA ILE A 822 17.43 1.00 57.34
C ILE A 822 18.87 1.48 57.06
N SER A 823 19.52 2.06 58.09
CA SER A 823 20.88 2.62 57.90
C SER A 823 21.95 1.53 57.88
N SER A 824 21.69 0.40 58.55
CA SER A 824 22.55 -0.77 58.47
C SER A 824 21.84 -2.06 58.91
N ILE A 825 22.30 -3.21 58.37
CA ILE A 825 21.93 -4.54 58.86
C ILE A 825 23.01 -4.98 59.84
N LEU A 826 22.67 -5.03 61.12
CA LEU A 826 23.59 -5.36 62.20
C LEU A 826 23.78 -6.86 62.35
N SER A 827 22.80 -7.67 62.01
CA SER A 827 22.83 -9.13 62.01
C SER A 827 21.87 -9.74 61.04
N PRO A 828 22.22 -10.79 60.33
CA PRO A 828 23.56 -11.36 60.25
C PRO A 828 24.56 -10.42 59.52
N SER A 829 25.82 -10.39 60.04
CA SER A 829 26.89 -9.71 59.26
C SER A 829 27.24 -10.51 58.01
N ASN A 830 27.87 -9.88 57.00
CA ASN A 830 28.14 -10.38 55.65
C ASN A 830 28.85 -11.74 55.51
N ASN A 831 29.14 -12.45 56.62
CA ASN A 831 29.68 -13.79 56.64
C ASN A 831 28.70 -14.77 57.29
N ILE A 832 27.73 -15.24 56.51
CA ILE A 832 26.95 -16.43 56.87
C ILE A 832 27.75 -17.62 56.37
N PRO A 833 28.26 -18.49 57.28
CA PRO A 833 28.91 -19.75 56.88
C PRO A 833 27.90 -20.65 56.18
N ASP A 834 28.37 -21.34 55.15
CA ASP A 834 27.58 -22.24 54.29
C ASP A 834 26.62 -23.16 55.09
N CYS A 835 25.34 -23.11 54.67
CA CYS A 835 24.33 -24.19 54.59
C CYS A 835 24.18 -25.23 55.70
N GLN A 836 24.46 -24.95 56.96
CA GLN A 836 24.22 -25.95 58.07
C GLN A 836 23.28 -25.48 59.16
N ASN A 837 22.67 -24.34 59.08
CA ASN A 837 21.77 -23.90 60.17
C ASN A 837 20.31 -23.70 59.65
N THR A 838 19.46 -24.64 59.98
CA THR A 838 18.02 -24.63 59.75
C THR A 838 17.24 -23.82 60.78
N GLY A 839 17.88 -23.01 61.58
CA GLY A 839 17.29 -22.19 62.63
C GLY A 839 16.99 -20.75 62.15
N ASN A 840 15.90 -20.16 62.65
CA ASN A 840 15.58 -18.75 62.44
C ASN A 840 16.71 -17.88 63.03
N LEU A 841 17.53 -17.27 62.16
CA LEU A 841 18.53 -16.28 62.63
C LEU A 841 17.79 -14.93 62.81
N PRO A 842 17.99 -14.30 64.03
CA PRO A 842 17.43 -13.00 64.28
C PRO A 842 18.08 -11.95 63.35
N VAL A 843 17.26 -11.22 62.56
CA VAL A 843 17.72 -10.07 61.80
C VAL A 843 17.64 -8.85 62.71
N SER A 844 18.79 -8.22 62.99
CA SER A 844 18.88 -6.93 63.66
C SER A 844 19.18 -5.82 62.58
N ILE A 845 18.39 -4.80 62.56
CA ILE A 845 18.55 -3.66 61.68
C ILE A 845 18.65 -2.38 62.51
N LEU A 846 19.52 -1.48 62.09
CA LEU A 846 19.52 -0.11 62.60
C LEU A 846 18.56 0.73 61.74
N ILE A 847 17.60 1.33 62.45
CA ILE A 847 16.59 2.18 61.84
C ILE A 847 16.87 3.62 62.24
N GLU A 848 16.94 4.51 61.31
CA GLU A 848 17.08 5.95 61.55
C GLU A 848 15.89 6.70 60.92
N ASN A 849 15.52 7.83 61.57
CA ASN A 849 14.55 8.73 60.92
C ASN A 849 15.26 9.50 59.80
N GLY A 850 14.84 9.28 58.56
CA GLY A 850 15.43 9.89 57.36
C GLY A 850 14.79 11.21 56.97
N GLY A 851 13.69 11.65 57.67
CA GLY A 851 12.94 12.86 57.34
C GLY A 851 13.30 14.07 58.20
#